data_3ada4a42f212c441b6775ad7cb4a75f5
#
_entry.id   3ada4a42f212c441b6775ad7cb4a75f5
#
_cell.length_a   1.000
_cell.length_b   1.000
_cell.length_c   1.000
_cell.angle_alpha   90.00
_cell.angle_beta   90.00
_cell.angle_gamma   90.00
#
_symmetry.space_group_name_H-M   'P 1'
#
loop_
_entity.id
_entity.type
_entity.pdbx_description
1 polymer ?
#
loop_
_entity_poly.entity_id
_entity_poly.type
_entity_poly.pdbx_seq_one_letter_code
_entity_poly.pdbx_strand_id
1 'polypeptide(L)'
;KELHHSLVFLRPLGLRLPYAVFYDAAGQAIDWSEYAVSAEKREQVEGLTGIDMSFYPVEEFNSTSSKTVDMNLRLNTGLSVDLIHGLRYEGRVQYSRFHSKTENYYPGTLWKLREERLCATPASTLKCPLPSTGGNFILDNALTSDWTVRNQLTYNNEFSEGRHQLTALLGTEIREYKNTVYSNFLRGYDMHTMQYTPYDDYNLNRVSGAVFGGSVNNFNTKYYTQSEVMRRYFSLYANAAYTFNSKYTLNTSLRIDQSNLFGSDPNNQYKPIWAIGGAWKISQESFMQGIKGLNMLSLRATYGFAGNSPEPGQGGSYDILSATSSSFFETNGFALTTPANDKIIWEKTRTWNIGFDTDWWDNRLSLSFDYYNKKTTDLIGTMMLNPVSGWLSTVGNLGTLSNKGFELTINSHNLTKNNFDWYTTFTLSHNVNKIQKLEVETPYTAKTLAYLSSVNVEGYPVNSLFSYRYAGLNKQGEPQAYDQEGNIVSGNDSFDMEAGDVEYSGTTVPKFYGGLTNRFVYKNWELSLMFVYNFGNKMRRDCEDLSYGRPTANLHKDFDKRWRTEGDERYTDIPVWTPQKNSAANYNLFYFSDRNILNASYIKLRDISLSYRLPVTFCRKFRMENVRLILQAGNLFYWAANSAGIDPEYYRLDSYKDSRKEKFGATYSLGLNINF
;
A
#
# COMPACT_ATOMS: atom_id res chain seq x y z
N LYS A 1 16.52 -15.16 -3.28
CA LYS A 1 15.59 -14.91 -4.41
C LYS A 1 14.21 -15.29 -3.92
N GLU A 2 13.37 -14.29 -3.74
CA GLU A 2 12.04 -14.48 -3.16
C GLU A 2 11.11 -15.18 -4.14
N LEU A 3 10.42 -16.20 -3.65
CA LEU A 3 9.42 -17.01 -4.37
C LEU A 3 8.22 -16.17 -4.92
N HIS A 4 8.18 -14.88 -4.67
CA HIS A 4 7.09 -14.00 -5.13
C HIS A 4 6.94 -13.92 -6.66
N HIS A 5 7.99 -14.21 -7.42
CA HIS A 5 7.92 -14.29 -8.88
C HIS A 5 7.43 -15.64 -9.40
N SER A 6 7.50 -16.70 -8.59
CA SER A 6 7.21 -18.07 -9.02
C SER A 6 5.73 -18.34 -9.35
N LEU A 7 4.80 -17.70 -8.65
CA LEU A 7 3.36 -17.87 -8.91
C LEU A 7 2.88 -17.23 -10.22
N VAL A 8 3.61 -16.25 -10.75
CA VAL A 8 3.29 -15.63 -12.03
C VAL A 8 3.64 -16.58 -13.20
N PHE A 9 4.67 -17.42 -13.04
CA PHE A 9 5.10 -18.37 -14.07
C PHE A 9 4.21 -19.61 -14.19
N LEU A 10 3.43 -19.93 -13.15
CA LEU A 10 2.46 -21.02 -13.21
C LEU A 10 1.14 -20.62 -13.90
N ARG A 11 0.97 -19.33 -14.22
CA ARG A 11 -0.25 -18.80 -14.87
C ARG A 11 -0.40 -19.15 -16.35
N PRO A 12 0.65 -19.35 -17.17
CA PRO A 12 0.46 -19.58 -18.61
C PRO A 12 -0.50 -20.70 -18.95
N LEU A 13 -0.49 -21.77 -18.14
CA LEU A 13 -1.37 -22.92 -18.37
C LEU A 13 -2.63 -22.92 -17.47
N GLY A 14 -2.81 -21.92 -16.60
CA GLY A 14 -3.94 -21.86 -15.66
C GLY A 14 -3.96 -22.96 -14.61
N LEU A 15 -2.88 -23.74 -14.49
CA LEU A 15 -2.80 -24.92 -13.65
C LEU A 15 -2.32 -24.59 -12.25
N ARG A 16 -3.08 -25.01 -11.24
CA ARG A 16 -2.74 -24.97 -9.82
C ARG A 16 -2.98 -26.35 -9.22
N LEU A 17 -2.33 -27.36 -9.78
CA LEU A 17 -2.54 -28.75 -9.36
C LEU A 17 -1.78 -29.02 -8.06
N PRO A 18 -2.46 -29.41 -6.95
CA PRO A 18 -1.82 -29.60 -5.65
C PRO A 18 -0.89 -30.81 -5.60
N TYR A 19 -1.04 -31.74 -6.53
CA TYR A 19 -0.27 -32.97 -6.65
C TYR A 19 0.77 -32.91 -7.76
N ALA A 20 0.86 -31.82 -8.51
CA ALA A 20 1.89 -31.65 -9.52
C ALA A 20 3.25 -31.43 -8.84
N VAL A 21 4.22 -32.21 -9.19
CA VAL A 21 5.59 -32.15 -8.70
C VAL A 21 6.52 -31.55 -9.76
N PHE A 22 7.60 -30.89 -9.32
CA PHE A 22 8.54 -30.27 -10.24
C PHE A 22 9.60 -31.23 -10.77
N TYR A 23 9.89 -32.28 -10.04
CA TYR A 23 10.91 -33.28 -10.35
C TYR A 23 10.35 -34.68 -10.16
N ASP A 24 10.81 -35.61 -11.00
CA ASP A 24 10.54 -37.04 -10.84
C ASP A 24 11.40 -37.65 -9.74
N ALA A 25 11.23 -38.94 -9.51
CA ALA A 25 12.02 -39.73 -8.52
C ALA A 25 13.53 -39.81 -8.85
N ALA A 26 13.91 -39.56 -10.09
CA ALA A 26 15.30 -39.52 -10.56
C ALA A 26 15.89 -38.08 -10.48
N GLY A 27 15.12 -37.09 -10.06
CA GLY A 27 15.52 -35.68 -10.01
C GLY A 27 15.49 -34.96 -11.34
N GLN A 28 14.81 -35.51 -12.36
CA GLN A 28 14.59 -34.87 -13.65
C GLN A 28 13.40 -33.93 -13.56
N ALA A 29 13.49 -32.75 -14.23
CA ALA A 29 12.39 -31.81 -14.31
C ALA A 29 11.21 -32.42 -15.09
N ILE A 30 9.99 -32.23 -14.57
CA ILE A 30 8.77 -32.76 -15.19
C ILE A 30 8.19 -31.72 -16.11
N ASP A 31 7.77 -32.15 -17.29
CA ASP A 31 7.04 -31.32 -18.26
C ASP A 31 5.58 -31.10 -17.82
N TRP A 32 5.28 -29.89 -17.38
CA TRP A 32 3.94 -29.51 -16.92
C TRP A 32 2.95 -29.26 -18.05
N SER A 33 3.40 -29.19 -19.31
CA SER A 33 2.50 -29.04 -20.46
C SER A 33 1.53 -30.21 -20.56
N GLU A 34 1.93 -31.39 -20.10
CA GLU A 34 1.11 -32.61 -20.08
C GLU A 34 -0.15 -32.49 -19.23
N TYR A 35 -0.14 -31.64 -18.21
CA TYR A 35 -1.31 -31.39 -17.36
C TYR A 35 -2.33 -30.46 -18.03
N ALA A 36 -1.92 -29.66 -19.02
CA ALA A 36 -2.75 -28.62 -19.64
C ALA A 36 -3.26 -28.96 -21.04
N VAL A 37 -2.45 -29.67 -21.82
CA VAL A 37 -2.72 -29.92 -23.25
C VAL A 37 -2.56 -31.41 -23.51
N SER A 38 -3.53 -32.04 -24.21
CA SER A 38 -3.42 -33.46 -24.59
C SER A 38 -2.21 -33.71 -25.48
N ALA A 39 -1.60 -34.88 -25.37
CA ALA A 39 -0.45 -35.28 -26.17
C ALA A 39 -0.73 -35.14 -27.66
N GLU A 40 -1.92 -35.59 -28.12
CA GLU A 40 -2.36 -35.47 -29.50
C GLU A 40 -2.38 -34.00 -29.97
N LYS A 41 -2.89 -33.09 -29.15
CA LYS A 41 -2.94 -31.66 -29.50
C LYS A 41 -1.54 -31.04 -29.53
N ARG A 42 -0.65 -31.44 -28.62
CA ARG A 42 0.75 -30.98 -28.62
C ARG A 42 1.45 -31.45 -29.89
N GLU A 43 1.40 -32.74 -30.21
CA GLU A 43 2.00 -33.31 -31.41
C GLU A 43 1.48 -32.65 -32.68
N GLN A 44 0.16 -32.39 -32.77
CA GLN A 44 -0.43 -31.67 -33.87
C GLN A 44 0.13 -30.26 -34.02
N VAL A 45 0.18 -29.48 -32.94
CA VAL A 45 0.62 -28.07 -32.96
C VAL A 45 2.13 -27.98 -33.22
N GLU A 46 2.94 -28.82 -32.59
CA GLU A 46 4.37 -28.88 -32.83
C GLU A 46 4.71 -29.30 -34.25
N GLY A 47 4.00 -30.32 -34.78
CA GLY A 47 4.16 -30.77 -36.18
C GLY A 47 3.81 -29.69 -37.19
N LEU A 48 2.82 -28.85 -36.90
CA LEU A 48 2.41 -27.75 -37.79
C LEU A 48 3.34 -26.53 -37.73
N THR A 49 3.85 -26.19 -36.53
CA THR A 49 4.52 -24.92 -36.29
C THR A 49 6.01 -25.04 -36.05
N GLY A 50 6.50 -26.23 -35.69
CA GLY A 50 7.87 -26.45 -35.21
C GLY A 50 8.20 -25.77 -33.86
N ILE A 51 7.19 -25.30 -33.14
CA ILE A 51 7.36 -24.64 -31.85
C ILE A 51 7.11 -25.66 -30.74
N ASP A 52 8.14 -25.91 -29.92
CA ASP A 52 8.10 -26.80 -28.76
C ASP A 52 7.08 -26.32 -27.72
N MET A 53 6.20 -27.19 -27.26
CA MET A 53 5.16 -26.93 -26.28
C MET A 53 5.51 -27.43 -24.87
N SER A 54 6.69 -27.93 -24.62
CA SER A 54 7.12 -28.36 -23.30
C SER A 54 7.19 -27.18 -22.30
N PHE A 55 6.89 -27.43 -21.03
CA PHE A 55 6.94 -26.40 -19.98
C PHE A 55 7.55 -26.95 -18.69
N TYR A 56 8.76 -26.50 -18.39
CA TYR A 56 9.51 -26.88 -17.19
C TYR A 56 9.60 -25.67 -16.23
N PRO A 57 8.68 -25.53 -15.26
CA PRO A 57 8.56 -24.32 -14.43
C PRO A 57 9.83 -23.87 -13.73
N VAL A 58 10.64 -24.83 -13.24
CA VAL A 58 11.88 -24.52 -12.50
C VAL A 58 12.97 -24.01 -13.42
N GLU A 59 13.10 -24.59 -14.61
CA GLU A 59 14.08 -24.15 -15.60
C GLU A 59 13.74 -22.74 -16.10
N GLU A 60 12.48 -22.48 -16.37
CA GLU A 60 12.02 -21.16 -16.78
C GLU A 60 12.25 -20.10 -15.71
N PHE A 61 11.99 -20.43 -14.45
CA PHE A 61 12.27 -19.53 -13.34
C PHE A 61 13.75 -19.13 -13.25
N ASN A 62 14.65 -20.06 -13.50
CA ASN A 62 16.09 -19.84 -13.46
C ASN A 62 16.65 -19.13 -14.71
N SER A 63 15.95 -19.17 -15.83
CA SER A 63 16.41 -18.62 -17.11
C SER A 63 16.18 -17.11 -17.26
N THR A 64 15.27 -16.51 -16.46
CA THR A 64 15.00 -15.07 -16.52
C THR A 64 16.07 -14.27 -15.79
N SER A 65 16.40 -13.09 -16.32
CA SER A 65 17.34 -12.17 -15.72
C SER A 65 16.70 -10.80 -15.49
N SER A 66 16.86 -10.27 -14.27
CA SER A 66 16.49 -8.91 -13.94
C SER A 66 17.65 -8.24 -13.21
N LYS A 67 18.14 -7.13 -13.73
CA LYS A 67 19.25 -6.38 -13.15
C LYS A 67 18.87 -4.91 -13.03
N THR A 68 18.90 -4.40 -11.81
CA THR A 68 18.70 -2.97 -11.54
C THR A 68 19.99 -2.35 -11.02
N VAL A 69 20.31 -1.19 -11.55
CA VAL A 69 21.44 -0.37 -11.11
C VAL A 69 20.91 1.01 -10.75
N ASP A 70 21.09 1.38 -9.49
CA ASP A 70 20.66 2.66 -8.95
C ASP A 70 21.85 3.55 -8.63
N MET A 71 21.79 4.82 -9.05
CA MET A 71 22.74 5.85 -8.69
C MET A 71 22.00 7.03 -8.06
N ASN A 72 22.41 7.42 -6.86
CA ASN A 72 21.84 8.58 -6.16
C ASN A 72 22.97 9.58 -5.83
N LEU A 73 22.89 10.76 -6.43
CA LEU A 73 23.78 11.89 -6.13
C LEU A 73 22.97 12.96 -5.40
N ARG A 74 23.42 13.38 -4.22
CA ARG A 74 22.84 14.50 -3.48
C ARG A 74 23.92 15.50 -3.10
N LEU A 75 23.75 16.74 -3.54
CA LEU A 75 24.61 17.86 -3.21
C LEU A 75 23.81 18.84 -2.34
N ASN A 76 24.37 19.19 -1.19
CA ASN A 76 23.80 20.20 -0.30
C ASN A 76 24.89 21.25 -0.03
N THR A 77 24.54 22.49 -0.22
CA THR A 77 25.40 23.60 0.15
C THR A 77 24.60 24.66 0.88
N GLY A 78 25.23 25.41 1.74
CA GLY A 78 24.56 26.44 2.51
C GLY A 78 25.51 27.51 2.98
N LEU A 79 24.99 28.72 3.08
CA LEU A 79 25.64 29.89 3.66
C LEU A 79 24.81 30.30 4.88
N SER A 80 25.48 30.48 6.02
CA SER A 80 24.90 31.02 7.23
C SER A 80 25.70 32.26 7.65
N VAL A 81 25.00 33.36 7.85
CA VAL A 81 25.61 34.64 8.19
C VAL A 81 24.87 35.27 9.37
N ASP A 82 25.56 35.57 10.45
CA ASP A 82 25.01 36.33 11.55
C ASP A 82 25.06 37.83 11.16
N LEU A 83 23.88 38.44 10.98
CA LEU A 83 23.69 39.80 10.52
C LEU A 83 23.85 40.83 11.64
N ILE A 84 23.05 40.63 12.69
CA ILE A 84 23.08 41.42 13.92
C ILE A 84 22.79 40.48 15.10
N HIS A 85 22.85 41.02 16.34
CA HIS A 85 22.61 40.21 17.53
C HIS A 85 21.26 39.47 17.46
N GLY A 86 21.31 38.14 17.49
CA GLY A 86 20.16 37.27 17.41
C GLY A 86 19.58 37.05 16.03
N LEU A 87 19.97 37.77 14.98
CA LEU A 87 19.45 37.64 13.63
C LEU A 87 20.48 36.96 12.72
N ARG A 88 20.06 35.84 12.14
CA ARG A 88 20.86 35.01 11.21
C ARG A 88 20.15 34.85 9.90
N TYR A 89 20.87 35.02 8.80
CA TYR A 89 20.45 34.62 7.48
C TYR A 89 21.02 33.24 7.14
N GLU A 90 20.16 32.36 6.55
CA GLU A 90 20.56 31.06 6.03
C GLU A 90 20.05 30.89 4.60
N GLY A 91 20.98 30.72 3.66
CA GLY A 91 20.70 30.30 2.30
C GLY A 91 21.13 28.85 2.10
N ARG A 92 20.24 28.01 1.59
CA ARG A 92 20.53 26.58 1.32
C ARG A 92 20.11 26.22 -0.08
N VAL A 93 20.96 25.45 -0.77
CA VAL A 93 20.71 24.89 -2.08
C VAL A 93 20.90 23.38 -1.98
N GLN A 94 19.90 22.63 -2.38
CA GLN A 94 19.98 21.20 -2.52
C GLN A 94 19.74 20.84 -3.97
N TYR A 95 20.56 19.94 -4.49
CA TYR A 95 20.32 19.26 -5.76
C TYR A 95 20.46 17.77 -5.57
N SER A 96 19.48 17.01 -6.01
CA SER A 96 19.57 15.55 -6.05
C SER A 96 19.26 15.01 -7.45
N ARG A 97 19.99 14.00 -7.86
CA ARG A 97 19.76 13.26 -9.08
C ARG A 97 19.76 11.77 -8.79
N PHE A 98 18.65 11.15 -9.08
CA PHE A 98 18.49 9.70 -9.00
C PHE A 98 18.37 9.14 -10.41
N HIS A 99 19.13 8.10 -10.70
CA HIS A 99 19.04 7.35 -11.94
C HIS A 99 18.89 5.87 -11.60
N SER A 100 17.82 5.27 -12.06
CA SER A 100 17.55 3.84 -11.95
C SER A 100 17.50 3.25 -13.35
N LYS A 101 18.33 2.25 -13.61
CA LYS A 101 18.35 1.48 -14.86
C LYS A 101 17.99 0.05 -14.55
N THR A 102 16.88 -0.44 -15.10
CA THR A 102 16.43 -1.83 -14.96
C THR A 102 16.46 -2.54 -16.31
N GLU A 103 17.18 -3.63 -16.37
CA GLU A 103 17.28 -4.53 -17.51
C GLU A 103 16.57 -5.84 -17.17
N ASN A 104 15.49 -6.16 -17.90
CA ASN A 104 14.78 -7.43 -17.77
C ASN A 104 14.94 -8.21 -19.08
N TYR A 105 15.45 -9.43 -18.98
CA TYR A 105 15.59 -10.31 -20.12
C TYR A 105 14.80 -11.60 -19.92
N TYR A 106 14.00 -11.93 -20.92
CA TYR A 106 13.16 -13.11 -21.00
C TYR A 106 13.61 -13.90 -22.25
N PRO A 107 14.32 -15.03 -22.10
CA PRO A 107 14.83 -15.79 -23.24
C PRO A 107 13.69 -16.38 -24.07
N GLY A 108 13.92 -16.53 -25.37
CA GLY A 108 12.94 -17.06 -26.31
C GLY A 108 12.50 -18.52 -26.04
N THR A 109 13.25 -19.23 -25.20
CA THR A 109 12.92 -20.57 -24.70
C THR A 109 11.82 -20.59 -23.65
N LEU A 110 11.42 -19.44 -23.09
CA LEU A 110 10.32 -19.37 -22.13
C LEU A 110 8.99 -19.77 -22.76
N TRP A 111 8.20 -20.54 -22.02
CA TRP A 111 6.85 -20.91 -22.45
C TRP A 111 6.01 -19.72 -22.89
N LYS A 112 6.01 -18.64 -22.09
CA LYS A 112 5.25 -17.44 -22.42
C LYS A 112 5.59 -16.86 -23.81
N LEU A 113 6.85 -16.87 -24.21
CA LEU A 113 7.26 -16.35 -25.52
C LEU A 113 6.93 -17.33 -26.63
N ARG A 114 7.03 -18.63 -26.37
CA ARG A 114 6.59 -19.67 -27.32
C ARG A 114 5.08 -19.67 -27.49
N GLU A 115 4.32 -19.50 -26.37
CA GLU A 115 2.87 -19.32 -26.39
C GLU A 115 2.47 -18.07 -27.20
N GLU A 116 3.14 -16.92 -26.99
CA GLU A 116 2.91 -15.72 -27.82
C GLU A 116 3.09 -16.02 -29.31
N ARG A 117 4.14 -16.75 -29.68
CA ARG A 117 4.38 -17.16 -31.09
C ARG A 117 3.29 -18.10 -31.61
N LEU A 118 2.87 -19.08 -30.84
CA LEU A 118 1.77 -19.99 -31.17
C LEU A 118 0.47 -19.23 -31.40
N CYS A 119 0.17 -18.30 -30.50
CA CYS A 119 -1.01 -17.44 -30.59
C CYS A 119 -0.93 -16.39 -31.71
N ALA A 120 0.28 -16.02 -32.16
CA ALA A 120 0.50 -15.13 -33.29
C ALA A 120 0.55 -15.85 -34.63
N THR A 121 0.58 -17.19 -34.67
CA THR A 121 0.67 -17.99 -35.89
C THR A 121 -0.73 -18.28 -36.45
N PRO A 122 -1.11 -17.67 -37.61
CA PRO A 122 -2.40 -17.98 -38.24
C PRO A 122 -2.44 -19.43 -38.76
N ALA A 123 -3.54 -20.14 -38.50
CA ALA A 123 -3.72 -21.51 -38.99
C ALA A 123 -3.74 -21.60 -40.54
N SER A 124 -4.11 -20.52 -41.23
CA SER A 124 -4.18 -20.46 -42.68
C SER A 124 -2.83 -20.39 -43.38
N THR A 125 -1.84 -19.73 -42.77
CA THR A 125 -0.53 -19.49 -43.40
C THR A 125 0.62 -20.18 -42.70
N LEU A 126 0.45 -20.54 -41.42
CA LEU A 126 1.47 -21.10 -40.52
C LEU A 126 2.73 -20.22 -40.38
N LYS A 127 2.64 -18.95 -40.78
CA LYS A 127 3.75 -17.99 -40.71
C LYS A 127 3.58 -17.09 -39.49
N CYS A 128 4.42 -17.30 -38.47
CA CYS A 128 4.45 -16.45 -37.27
C CYS A 128 5.09 -15.09 -37.62
N PRO A 129 4.43 -13.96 -37.37
CA PRO A 129 5.01 -12.63 -37.56
C PRO A 129 6.05 -12.24 -36.49
N LEU A 130 6.13 -12.99 -35.38
CA LEU A 130 7.11 -12.75 -34.32
C LEU A 130 8.47 -13.39 -34.63
N PRO A 131 9.57 -12.83 -34.08
CA PRO A 131 10.91 -13.41 -34.25
C PRO A 131 10.98 -14.86 -33.79
N SER A 132 11.68 -15.69 -34.58
CA SER A 132 11.89 -17.10 -34.23
C SER A 132 13.02 -17.34 -33.25
N THR A 133 13.92 -16.37 -33.10
CA THR A 133 15.12 -16.41 -32.26
C THR A 133 15.20 -15.20 -31.35
N GLY A 134 16.07 -15.28 -30.35
CA GLY A 134 16.21 -14.23 -29.33
C GLY A 134 15.08 -14.23 -28.29
N GLY A 135 15.13 -13.29 -27.39
CA GLY A 135 14.16 -13.14 -26.30
C GLY A 135 13.48 -11.77 -26.29
N ASN A 136 12.70 -11.50 -25.26
CA ASN A 136 12.18 -10.17 -24.99
C ASN A 136 13.12 -9.44 -24.02
N PHE A 137 13.52 -8.23 -24.37
CA PHE A 137 14.34 -7.37 -23.54
C PHE A 137 13.60 -6.07 -23.24
N ILE A 138 13.51 -5.75 -21.94
CA ILE A 138 12.91 -4.52 -21.46
C ILE A 138 13.99 -3.72 -20.76
N LEU A 139 14.16 -2.47 -21.22
CA LEU A 139 15.10 -1.52 -20.65
C LEU A 139 14.33 -0.32 -20.12
N ASP A 140 14.22 -0.24 -18.81
CA ASP A 140 13.60 0.88 -18.12
C ASP A 140 14.68 1.81 -17.55
N ASN A 141 14.59 3.11 -17.87
CA ASN A 141 15.43 4.15 -17.31
C ASN A 141 14.54 5.19 -16.64
N ALA A 142 14.67 5.35 -15.34
CA ALA A 142 14.03 6.41 -14.57
C ALA A 142 15.07 7.46 -14.16
N LEU A 143 14.86 8.70 -14.59
CA LEU A 143 15.69 9.84 -14.27
C LEU A 143 14.90 10.83 -13.43
N THR A 144 15.30 11.00 -12.18
CA THR A 144 14.69 11.98 -11.29
C THR A 144 15.70 13.08 -10.99
N SER A 145 15.30 14.34 -11.15
CA SER A 145 16.03 15.50 -10.65
C SER A 145 15.14 16.28 -9.68
N ASP A 146 15.70 16.67 -8.56
CA ASP A 146 15.02 17.44 -7.53
C ASP A 146 15.99 18.52 -7.04
N TRP A 147 15.61 19.79 -7.20
CA TRP A 147 16.38 20.88 -6.65
C TRP A 147 15.50 21.78 -5.77
N THR A 148 16.10 22.28 -4.71
CA THR A 148 15.45 23.17 -3.75
C THR A 148 16.40 24.34 -3.43
N VAL A 149 15.86 25.54 -3.50
CA VAL A 149 16.52 26.76 -3.01
C VAL A 149 15.69 27.32 -1.87
N ARG A 150 16.32 27.46 -0.70
CA ARG A 150 15.68 27.99 0.50
C ARG A 150 16.46 29.19 1.02
N ASN A 151 15.76 30.25 1.33
CA ASN A 151 16.29 31.42 2.03
C ASN A 151 15.46 31.66 3.28
N GLN A 152 16.12 31.85 4.41
CA GLN A 152 15.42 32.16 5.66
C GLN A 152 16.20 33.13 6.54
N LEU A 153 15.44 33.94 7.27
CA LEU A 153 15.91 34.76 8.37
C LEU A 153 15.44 34.10 9.66
N THR A 154 16.34 33.89 10.59
CA THR A 154 16.03 33.34 11.92
C THR A 154 16.46 34.36 12.96
N TYR A 155 15.54 34.70 13.88
CA TYR A 155 15.80 35.59 14.99
C TYR A 155 15.64 34.80 16.30
N ASN A 156 16.68 34.77 17.11
CA ASN A 156 16.69 34.15 18.42
C ASN A 156 17.22 35.16 19.43
N ASN A 157 16.42 35.49 20.43
CA ASN A 157 16.86 36.42 21.45
C ASN A 157 16.18 36.14 22.82
N GLU A 158 16.89 36.46 23.88
CA GLU A 158 16.42 36.42 25.25
C GLU A 158 16.48 37.80 25.84
N PHE A 159 15.43 38.22 26.54
CA PHE A 159 15.29 39.51 27.16
C PHE A 159 15.04 39.38 28.67
N SER A 160 15.39 40.39 29.44
CA SER A 160 15.09 40.45 30.88
C SER A 160 15.61 39.21 31.62
N GLU A 161 16.92 38.96 31.48
CA GLU A 161 17.59 37.83 32.17
C GLU A 161 16.98 36.44 31.83
N GLY A 162 16.57 36.25 30.59
CA GLY A 162 16.03 34.97 30.11
C GLY A 162 14.53 34.78 30.43
N ARG A 163 13.85 35.76 31.01
CA ARG A 163 12.38 35.66 31.27
C ARG A 163 11.56 35.60 29.99
N HIS A 164 12.02 36.27 28.96
CA HIS A 164 11.36 36.32 27.64
C HIS A 164 12.29 35.71 26.60
N GLN A 165 11.88 34.62 25.99
CA GLN A 165 12.64 33.95 24.91
C GLN A 165 11.79 34.03 23.65
N LEU A 166 12.34 34.59 22.59
CA LEU A 166 11.68 34.71 21.29
C LEU A 166 12.53 34.03 20.22
N THR A 167 11.94 33.07 19.55
CA THR A 167 12.47 32.49 18.32
C THR A 167 11.48 32.79 17.19
N ALA A 168 11.93 33.41 16.13
CA ALA A 168 11.10 33.68 14.96
C ALA A 168 11.90 33.33 13.69
N LEU A 169 11.22 32.85 12.67
CA LEU A 169 11.78 32.66 11.36
C LEU A 169 10.82 33.11 10.26
N LEU A 170 11.38 33.60 9.17
CA LEU A 170 10.69 33.94 7.94
C LEU A 170 11.52 33.40 6.78
N GLY A 171 10.89 32.73 5.82
CA GLY A 171 11.63 32.17 4.72
C GLY A 171 10.82 31.97 3.45
N THR A 172 11.56 31.75 2.37
CA THR A 172 11.04 31.36 1.07
C THR A 172 11.69 30.07 0.60
N GLU A 173 10.96 29.25 -0.13
CA GLU A 173 11.46 28.03 -0.72
C GLU A 173 10.95 27.89 -2.15
N ILE A 174 11.84 27.55 -3.07
CA ILE A 174 11.50 27.18 -4.45
C ILE A 174 11.98 25.75 -4.65
N ARG A 175 11.12 24.89 -5.17
CA ARG A 175 11.45 23.50 -5.46
C ARG A 175 10.92 23.08 -6.80
N GLU A 176 11.72 22.35 -7.56
CA GLU A 176 11.29 21.63 -8.76
C GLU A 176 11.72 20.17 -8.64
N TYR A 177 10.73 19.31 -8.83
CA TYR A 177 10.91 17.87 -8.97
C TYR A 177 10.50 17.46 -10.37
N LYS A 178 11.39 16.78 -11.08
CA LYS A 178 11.15 16.25 -12.41
C LYS A 178 11.52 14.78 -12.46
N ASN A 179 10.58 13.93 -12.86
CA ASN A 179 10.80 12.51 -13.08
C ASN A 179 10.50 12.17 -14.54
N THR A 180 11.46 11.60 -15.25
CA THR A 180 11.29 11.14 -16.63
C THR A 180 11.60 9.66 -16.68
N VAL A 181 10.66 8.87 -17.21
CA VAL A 181 10.80 7.43 -17.38
C VAL A 181 10.79 7.11 -18.87
N TYR A 182 11.80 6.38 -19.28
CA TYR A 182 11.90 5.81 -20.63
C TYR A 182 11.83 4.30 -20.51
N SER A 183 10.98 3.66 -21.30
CA SER A 183 10.91 2.20 -21.40
C SER A 183 11.07 1.79 -22.85
N ASN A 184 11.99 0.88 -23.08
CA ASN A 184 12.21 0.25 -24.38
C ASN A 184 11.87 -1.24 -24.29
N PHE A 185 11.04 -1.73 -25.20
CA PHE A 185 10.68 -3.13 -25.32
C PHE A 185 11.15 -3.67 -26.66
N LEU A 186 12.06 -4.63 -26.64
CA LEU A 186 12.65 -5.24 -27.84
C LEU A 186 12.32 -6.73 -27.89
N ARG A 187 11.83 -7.20 -29.02
CA ARG A 187 11.59 -8.62 -29.32
C ARG A 187 12.72 -9.19 -30.17
N GLY A 188 12.97 -10.50 -30.03
CA GLY A 188 14.04 -11.15 -30.75
C GLY A 188 15.43 -10.60 -30.40
N TYR A 189 15.60 -10.16 -29.15
CA TYR A 189 16.85 -9.60 -28.66
C TYR A 189 17.83 -10.71 -28.29
N ASP A 190 19.06 -10.58 -28.77
CA ASP A 190 20.16 -11.48 -28.44
C ASP A 190 21.13 -10.78 -27.46
N MET A 191 21.32 -11.40 -26.29
CA MET A 191 22.16 -10.85 -25.21
C MET A 191 23.66 -10.80 -25.57
N HIS A 192 24.12 -11.63 -26.50
CA HIS A 192 25.55 -11.70 -26.86
C HIS A 192 25.90 -10.67 -27.94
N THR A 193 25.04 -10.55 -28.95
CA THR A 193 25.24 -9.60 -30.05
C THR A 193 24.68 -8.22 -29.76
N MET A 194 23.81 -8.10 -28.75
CA MET A 194 23.06 -6.89 -28.38
C MET A 194 22.19 -6.35 -29.54
N GLN A 195 21.73 -7.24 -30.41
CA GLN A 195 20.88 -6.91 -31.55
C GLN A 195 19.48 -7.47 -31.33
N TYR A 196 18.52 -6.90 -32.02
CA TYR A 196 17.14 -7.40 -32.05
C TYR A 196 16.66 -7.63 -33.45
N THR A 197 15.70 -8.51 -33.63
CA THR A 197 15.11 -8.83 -34.92
C THR A 197 13.86 -7.97 -35.16
N PRO A 198 13.82 -7.14 -36.23
CA PRO A 198 12.59 -6.44 -36.60
C PRO A 198 11.45 -7.40 -36.89
N TYR A 199 10.24 -7.03 -36.56
CA TYR A 199 9.04 -7.82 -36.87
C TYR A 199 7.89 -6.93 -37.34
N ASP A 200 6.85 -7.57 -37.92
CA ASP A 200 5.74 -6.89 -38.56
C ASP A 200 4.60 -6.62 -37.54
N ASP A 201 4.61 -5.45 -36.95
CA ASP A 201 3.57 -5.00 -35.99
C ASP A 201 2.19 -4.91 -36.59
N TYR A 202 2.11 -4.52 -37.84
CA TYR A 202 0.84 -4.33 -38.54
C TYR A 202 0.06 -5.65 -38.64
N ASN A 203 0.75 -6.71 -39.05
CA ASN A 203 0.14 -8.02 -39.15
C ASN A 203 -0.03 -8.71 -37.80
N LEU A 204 0.82 -8.42 -36.82
CA LEU A 204 0.74 -9.02 -35.49
C LEU A 204 -0.61 -8.76 -34.80
N ASN A 205 -1.15 -7.56 -34.89
CA ASN A 205 -2.42 -7.18 -34.28
C ASN A 205 -3.65 -7.58 -35.11
N ARG A 206 -3.45 -8.20 -36.29
CA ARG A 206 -4.51 -8.64 -37.20
C ARG A 206 -4.59 -10.15 -37.34
N VAL A 207 -3.89 -10.89 -36.51
CA VAL A 207 -3.95 -12.36 -36.51
C VAL A 207 -5.34 -12.81 -36.13
N SER A 208 -5.96 -13.59 -37.01
CA SER A 208 -7.23 -14.28 -36.76
C SER A 208 -7.08 -15.77 -37.02
N GLY A 209 -7.78 -16.60 -36.22
CA GLY A 209 -7.72 -18.05 -36.36
C GLY A 209 -6.33 -18.62 -36.07
N ALA A 210 -5.76 -18.30 -34.90
CA ALA A 210 -4.47 -18.82 -34.48
C ALA A 210 -4.47 -20.35 -34.32
N VAL A 211 -3.32 -20.98 -34.52
CA VAL A 211 -3.12 -22.44 -34.40
C VAL A 211 -3.38 -22.89 -32.96
N PHE A 212 -2.98 -22.10 -31.97
CA PHE A 212 -3.19 -22.36 -30.56
C PHE A 212 -4.17 -21.35 -29.97
N GLY A 213 -5.42 -21.73 -29.91
CA GLY A 213 -6.57 -21.13 -29.26
C GLY A 213 -6.58 -19.63 -28.95
N GLY A 214 -7.73 -18.99 -29.14
CA GLY A 214 -8.01 -17.64 -28.70
C GLY A 214 -7.73 -16.54 -29.71
N SER A 215 -8.47 -15.44 -29.60
CA SER A 215 -8.12 -14.21 -30.32
C SER A 215 -7.07 -13.47 -29.51
N VAL A 216 -5.88 -13.35 -30.00
CA VAL A 216 -4.81 -12.60 -29.35
C VAL A 216 -4.81 -11.18 -29.89
N ASN A 217 -5.60 -10.33 -29.27
CA ASN A 217 -5.71 -8.93 -29.69
C ASN A 217 -4.86 -7.96 -28.84
N ASN A 218 -3.93 -8.47 -28.01
CA ASN A 218 -3.20 -7.64 -27.06
C ASN A 218 -1.69 -7.93 -27.03
N PHE A 219 -1.05 -8.02 -28.18
CA PHE A 219 0.41 -8.00 -28.19
C PHE A 219 0.92 -6.62 -27.82
N ASN A 220 1.96 -6.56 -26.96
CA ASN A 220 2.63 -5.30 -26.69
C ASN A 220 3.41 -4.86 -27.93
N THR A 221 2.95 -3.82 -28.60
CA THR A 221 3.57 -3.22 -29.78
C THR A 221 4.30 -1.92 -29.48
N LYS A 222 4.32 -1.50 -28.22
CA LYS A 222 4.99 -0.27 -27.82
C LYS A 222 6.47 -0.50 -27.60
N TYR A 223 7.28 -0.29 -28.63
CA TYR A 223 8.74 -0.37 -28.55
C TYR A 223 9.36 0.65 -27.63
N TYR A 224 8.76 1.83 -27.56
CA TYR A 224 9.25 2.94 -26.79
C TYR A 224 8.08 3.65 -26.11
N THR A 225 8.24 3.89 -24.86
CA THR A 225 7.33 4.77 -24.09
C THR A 225 8.15 5.78 -23.31
N GLN A 226 7.61 6.97 -23.20
CA GLN A 226 8.18 8.03 -22.38
C GLN A 226 7.09 8.67 -21.55
N SER A 227 7.39 8.90 -20.30
CA SER A 227 6.54 9.68 -19.42
C SER A 227 7.38 10.71 -18.67
N GLU A 228 6.81 11.86 -18.42
CA GLU A 228 7.43 12.92 -17.65
C GLU A 228 6.43 13.50 -16.66
N VAL A 229 6.86 13.62 -15.41
CA VAL A 229 6.08 14.24 -14.33
C VAL A 229 6.92 15.39 -13.76
N MET A 230 6.34 16.59 -13.74
CA MET A 230 6.99 17.78 -13.21
C MET A 230 6.12 18.40 -12.12
N ARG A 231 6.73 18.64 -10.95
CA ARG A 231 6.11 19.32 -9.81
C ARG A 231 6.94 20.55 -9.45
N ARG A 232 6.35 21.70 -9.39
CA ARG A 232 6.97 22.97 -9.00
C ARG A 232 6.24 23.56 -7.82
N TYR A 233 7.02 24.05 -6.86
CA TYR A 233 6.48 24.70 -5.68
C TYR A 233 7.21 26.02 -5.43
N PHE A 234 6.44 27.03 -5.05
CA PHE A 234 6.94 28.24 -4.40
C PHE A 234 6.24 28.36 -3.06
N SER A 235 7.02 28.56 -2.01
CA SER A 235 6.51 28.63 -0.65
C SER A 235 7.02 29.87 0.08
N LEU A 236 6.12 30.54 0.78
CA LEU A 236 6.42 31.56 1.78
C LEU A 236 6.02 31.00 3.15
N TYR A 237 6.92 31.06 4.12
CA TYR A 237 6.63 30.52 5.45
C TYR A 237 7.19 31.39 6.57
N ALA A 238 6.47 31.42 7.67
CA ALA A 238 6.86 32.06 8.92
C ALA A 238 6.54 31.17 10.12
N ASN A 239 7.37 31.24 11.14
CA ASN A 239 7.15 30.55 12.41
C ASN A 239 7.64 31.46 13.55
N ALA A 240 6.93 31.45 14.69
CA ALA A 240 7.35 32.15 15.88
C ALA A 240 7.03 31.33 17.12
N ALA A 241 7.97 31.28 18.06
CA ALA A 241 7.82 30.69 19.36
C ALA A 241 8.22 31.72 20.43
N TYR A 242 7.31 32.00 21.36
CA TYR A 242 7.57 32.88 22.49
C TYR A 242 7.38 32.12 23.79
N THR A 243 8.41 32.14 24.63
CA THR A 243 8.36 31.51 25.96
C THR A 243 8.54 32.57 27.04
N PHE A 244 7.60 32.56 27.99
CA PHE A 244 7.64 33.47 29.13
C PHE A 244 7.94 32.68 30.42
N ASN A 245 8.93 33.16 31.20
CA ASN A 245 9.39 32.57 32.44
C ASN A 245 9.72 31.08 32.38
N SER A 246 10.08 30.58 31.19
CA SER A 246 10.28 29.15 30.91
C SER A 246 9.04 28.24 31.17
N LYS A 247 7.89 28.85 31.48
CA LYS A 247 6.63 28.20 31.87
C LYS A 247 5.58 28.18 30.78
N TYR A 248 5.37 29.31 30.14
CA TYR A 248 4.32 29.50 29.13
C TYR A 248 4.94 29.68 27.77
N THR A 249 4.60 28.80 26.82
CA THR A 249 5.09 28.88 25.46
C THR A 249 3.92 29.04 24.51
N LEU A 250 4.00 30.02 23.62
CA LEU A 250 3.09 30.23 22.49
C LEU A 250 3.86 29.96 21.19
N ASN A 251 3.35 29.08 20.35
CA ASN A 251 3.91 28.78 19.02
C ASN A 251 2.90 29.16 17.95
N THR A 252 3.37 29.76 16.88
CA THR A 252 2.56 30.04 15.69
C THR A 252 3.32 29.68 14.42
N SER A 253 2.61 29.19 13.41
CA SER A 253 3.18 28.90 12.10
C SER A 253 2.23 29.36 11.00
N LEU A 254 2.78 29.84 9.91
CA LEU A 254 2.07 30.23 8.69
C LEU A 254 2.86 29.75 7.49
N ARG A 255 2.19 29.17 6.50
CA ARG A 255 2.79 28.78 5.23
C ARG A 255 1.80 28.99 4.10
N ILE A 256 2.27 29.53 2.99
CA ILE A 256 1.54 29.67 1.74
C ILE A 256 2.35 28.97 0.67
N ASP A 257 1.73 27.96 0.04
CA ASP A 257 2.34 27.20 -1.04
C ASP A 257 1.59 27.41 -2.34
N GLN A 258 2.34 27.64 -3.40
CA GLN A 258 1.86 27.59 -4.78
C GLN A 258 2.41 26.38 -5.48
N SER A 259 1.64 25.78 -6.38
CA SER A 259 2.07 24.63 -7.16
C SER A 259 1.44 24.64 -8.55
N ASN A 260 2.13 24.05 -9.52
CA ASN A 260 1.57 23.79 -10.85
C ASN A 260 0.51 22.65 -10.87
N LEU A 261 0.20 22.05 -9.70
CA LEU A 261 -0.77 20.96 -9.57
C LEU A 261 -2.20 21.45 -9.25
N PHE A 262 -2.37 22.74 -8.96
CA PHE A 262 -3.68 23.30 -8.63
C PHE A 262 -4.43 23.75 -9.87
N GLY A 263 -5.76 23.90 -9.70
CA GLY A 263 -6.60 24.56 -10.68
C GLY A 263 -6.13 25.98 -10.98
N SER A 264 -6.47 26.49 -12.15
CA SER A 264 -6.05 27.82 -12.62
C SER A 264 -6.77 28.98 -11.92
N ASP A 265 -7.76 28.73 -11.08
CA ASP A 265 -8.46 29.77 -10.31
C ASP A 265 -7.52 30.39 -9.26
N PRO A 266 -7.19 31.71 -9.40
CA PRO A 266 -6.29 32.39 -8.45
C PRO A 266 -6.79 32.36 -7.00
N ASN A 267 -8.12 32.32 -6.77
CA ASN A 267 -8.70 32.25 -5.44
C ASN A 267 -8.35 30.94 -4.71
N ASN A 268 -7.93 29.91 -5.43
CA ASN A 268 -7.61 28.60 -4.91
C ASN A 268 -6.12 28.37 -4.71
N GLN A 269 -5.23 29.22 -5.25
CA GLN A 269 -3.79 29.05 -5.23
C GLN A 269 -3.09 29.59 -3.97
N TYR A 270 -3.68 30.60 -3.27
CA TYR A 270 -3.02 31.29 -2.16
C TYR A 270 -3.64 30.98 -0.80
N LYS A 271 -4.07 29.73 -0.56
CA LYS A 271 -4.69 29.38 0.73
C LYS A 271 -3.63 29.16 1.82
N PRO A 272 -3.61 29.98 2.89
CA PRO A 272 -2.65 29.82 3.94
C PRO A 272 -2.95 28.58 4.79
N ILE A 273 -1.92 27.84 5.12
CA ILE A 273 -1.90 26.81 6.15
C ILE A 273 -1.29 27.46 7.40
N TRP A 274 -1.96 27.34 8.52
CA TRP A 274 -1.48 27.95 9.76
C TRP A 274 -1.82 27.11 10.97
N ALA A 275 -1.03 27.25 12.01
CA ALA A 275 -1.29 26.66 13.31
C ALA A 275 -0.89 27.61 14.44
N ILE A 276 -1.63 27.51 15.54
CA ILE A 276 -1.30 28.15 16.82
C ILE A 276 -1.32 27.07 17.90
N GLY A 277 -0.37 27.11 18.83
CA GLY A 277 -0.29 26.20 19.95
C GLY A 277 0.23 26.88 21.19
N GLY A 278 -0.25 26.41 22.33
CA GLY A 278 0.23 26.80 23.64
C GLY A 278 0.72 25.62 24.47
N ALA A 279 1.75 25.83 25.24
CA ALA A 279 2.21 24.88 26.25
C ALA A 279 2.37 25.60 27.62
N TRP A 280 1.91 24.91 28.65
CA TRP A 280 2.04 25.37 30.02
C TRP A 280 2.75 24.32 30.85
N LYS A 281 3.94 24.63 31.35
CA LYS A 281 4.72 23.79 32.28
C LYS A 281 4.21 23.98 33.71
N ILE A 282 3.14 23.30 34.07
CA ILE A 282 2.44 23.40 35.33
C ILE A 282 3.38 23.05 36.52
N SER A 283 4.24 22.05 36.31
CA SER A 283 5.19 21.63 37.36
C SER A 283 6.14 22.73 37.85
N GLN A 284 6.32 23.80 37.06
CA GLN A 284 7.15 24.95 37.45
C GLN A 284 6.39 26.01 38.22
N GLU A 285 5.08 25.84 38.48
CA GLU A 285 4.29 26.72 39.28
C GLU A 285 4.54 26.50 40.80
N SER A 286 4.45 27.58 41.56
CA SER A 286 4.70 27.52 43.03
C SER A 286 3.77 26.56 43.77
N PHE A 287 2.54 26.42 43.31
CA PHE A 287 1.56 25.52 43.93
C PHE A 287 1.83 24.04 43.64
N MET A 288 2.69 23.71 42.65
CA MET A 288 3.07 22.34 42.31
C MET A 288 4.38 21.87 42.93
N GLN A 289 5.20 22.80 43.50
CA GLN A 289 6.54 22.50 44.04
C GLN A 289 6.53 21.56 45.24
N GLY A 290 5.37 21.37 45.92
CA GLY A 290 5.21 20.47 47.05
C GLY A 290 4.85 19.02 46.70
N ILE A 291 4.62 18.69 45.43
CA ILE A 291 4.19 17.36 45.03
C ILE A 291 5.40 16.43 44.92
N LYS A 292 5.52 15.54 45.89
CA LYS A 292 6.62 14.56 45.93
C LYS A 292 6.55 13.60 44.74
N GLY A 293 7.68 13.45 44.04
CA GLY A 293 7.84 12.52 42.94
C GLY A 293 7.40 13.05 41.57
N LEU A 294 6.76 14.20 41.46
CA LEU A 294 6.45 14.84 40.19
C LEU A 294 7.69 15.61 39.70
N ASN A 295 8.26 15.21 38.58
CA ASN A 295 9.40 15.88 37.93
C ASN A 295 8.96 16.89 36.88
N MET A 296 7.98 16.52 36.06
CA MET A 296 7.44 17.37 35.03
C MET A 296 5.93 17.15 34.87
N LEU A 297 5.20 18.24 34.64
CA LEU A 297 3.83 18.22 34.11
C LEU A 297 3.67 19.41 33.19
N SER A 298 3.33 19.10 31.91
CA SER A 298 3.11 20.10 30.88
C SER A 298 1.79 19.82 30.18
N LEU A 299 0.94 20.84 30.05
CA LEU A 299 -0.25 20.80 29.20
C LEU A 299 0.07 21.44 27.85
N ARG A 300 -0.50 20.87 26.79
CA ARG A 300 -0.36 21.36 25.42
C ARG A 300 -1.74 21.47 24.78
N ALA A 301 -1.96 22.54 24.01
CA ALA A 301 -3.13 22.69 23.16
C ALA A 301 -2.72 23.28 21.82
N THR A 302 -3.17 22.70 20.73
CA THR A 302 -2.88 23.20 19.38
C THR A 302 -4.15 23.24 18.54
N TYR A 303 -4.21 24.24 17.67
CA TYR A 303 -5.26 24.39 16.67
C TYR A 303 -4.66 24.85 15.36
N GLY A 304 -5.04 24.23 14.24
CA GLY A 304 -4.49 24.63 12.95
C GLY A 304 -5.13 23.93 11.77
N PHE A 305 -4.63 24.30 10.61
CA PHE A 305 -5.04 23.77 9.32
C PHE A 305 -3.81 23.17 8.61
N ALA A 306 -4.01 21.98 8.04
CA ALA A 306 -3.09 21.33 7.11
C ALA A 306 -3.80 21.14 5.76
N GLY A 307 -3.05 20.98 4.69
CA GLY A 307 -3.60 20.72 3.35
C GLY A 307 -2.84 19.63 2.62
N ASN A 308 -3.53 18.91 1.72
CA ASN A 308 -2.94 18.02 0.75
C ASN A 308 -3.21 18.53 -0.67
N SER A 309 -2.19 18.43 -1.53
CA SER A 309 -2.33 18.77 -2.95
C SER A 309 -2.83 17.57 -3.76
N PRO A 310 -3.49 17.80 -4.91
CA PRO A 310 -3.74 16.75 -5.88
C PRO A 310 -2.44 16.07 -6.34
N GLU A 311 -2.54 14.79 -6.75
CA GLU A 311 -1.43 14.10 -7.39
C GLU A 311 -1.32 14.46 -8.87
N PRO A 312 -0.10 14.47 -9.46
CA PRO A 312 0.08 14.67 -10.88
C PRO A 312 -0.70 13.65 -11.72
N GLY A 313 -1.37 14.13 -12.77
CA GLY A 313 -2.17 13.28 -13.65
C GLY A 313 -3.58 12.96 -13.18
N GLN A 314 -3.98 13.48 -12.02
CA GLN A 314 -5.34 13.30 -11.50
C GLN A 314 -6.33 14.38 -11.97
N GLY A 315 -5.97 15.22 -12.91
CA GLY A 315 -6.70 16.40 -13.33
C GLY A 315 -5.98 17.67 -12.86
N GLY A 316 -6.60 18.81 -13.06
CA GLY A 316 -6.03 20.11 -12.74
C GLY A 316 -6.38 21.11 -13.81
N SER A 317 -5.48 22.08 -14.08
CA SER A 317 -5.72 23.17 -15.01
C SER A 317 -5.77 22.76 -16.49
N TYR A 318 -5.37 21.53 -16.83
CA TYR A 318 -5.16 21.13 -18.22
C TYR A 318 -5.84 19.80 -18.53
N ASP A 319 -6.32 19.70 -19.77
CA ASP A 319 -6.77 18.44 -20.33
C ASP A 319 -5.59 17.45 -20.50
N ILE A 320 -5.80 16.20 -20.15
CA ILE A 320 -4.81 15.14 -20.37
C ILE A 320 -5.21 14.37 -21.62
N LEU A 321 -4.34 14.42 -22.63
CA LEU A 321 -4.52 13.74 -23.90
C LEU A 321 -3.64 12.50 -23.97
N SER A 322 -4.18 11.41 -24.50
CA SER A 322 -3.41 10.22 -24.87
C SER A 322 -3.36 10.07 -26.39
N ALA A 323 -2.19 9.75 -26.91
CA ALA A 323 -2.08 9.38 -28.31
C ALA A 323 -2.87 8.09 -28.54
N THR A 324 -3.70 8.07 -29.57
CA THR A 324 -4.50 6.92 -29.98
C THR A 324 -4.48 6.78 -31.49
N SER A 325 -4.71 5.56 -31.98
CA SER A 325 -4.94 5.29 -33.40
C SER A 325 -6.42 4.96 -33.60
N SER A 326 -7.02 5.59 -34.59
CA SER A 326 -8.39 5.26 -35.00
C SER A 326 -8.33 4.21 -36.14
N SER A 327 -8.88 3.04 -35.86
CA SER A 327 -9.05 2.01 -36.89
C SER A 327 -10.07 2.41 -37.96
N PHE A 328 -10.94 3.35 -37.64
CA PHE A 328 -11.95 3.85 -38.58
C PHE A 328 -11.36 4.85 -39.59
N PHE A 329 -10.48 5.74 -39.11
CA PHE A 329 -9.85 6.76 -39.97
C PHE A 329 -8.43 6.38 -40.43
N GLU A 330 -7.91 5.24 -39.99
CA GLU A 330 -6.53 4.77 -40.25
C GLU A 330 -5.45 5.83 -39.97
N THR A 331 -5.69 6.68 -38.97
CA THR A 331 -4.80 7.76 -38.60
C THR A 331 -4.56 7.82 -37.10
N ASN A 332 -3.44 8.43 -36.74
CA ASN A 332 -3.13 8.73 -35.32
C ASN A 332 -3.81 10.04 -34.92
N GLY A 333 -4.31 10.07 -33.72
CA GLY A 333 -4.94 11.23 -33.11
C GLY A 333 -4.69 11.30 -31.63
N PHE A 334 -5.39 12.20 -30.96
CA PHE A 334 -5.36 12.32 -29.51
C PHE A 334 -6.77 12.11 -28.97
N ALA A 335 -6.87 11.24 -27.97
CA ALA A 335 -8.09 11.13 -27.17
C ALA A 335 -7.89 11.89 -25.88
N LEU A 336 -8.86 12.69 -25.50
CA LEU A 336 -8.92 13.28 -24.18
C LEU A 336 -9.17 12.16 -23.16
N THR A 337 -8.28 11.96 -22.21
CA THR A 337 -8.40 10.90 -21.19
C THR A 337 -8.88 11.42 -19.86
N THR A 338 -8.52 12.66 -19.51
CA THR A 338 -8.99 13.32 -18.29
C THR A 338 -9.29 14.77 -18.62
N PRO A 339 -10.54 15.23 -18.44
CA PRO A 339 -10.89 16.63 -18.68
C PRO A 339 -10.28 17.52 -17.59
N ALA A 340 -9.95 18.77 -17.96
CA ALA A 340 -9.52 19.78 -17.03
C ALA A 340 -10.55 20.01 -15.92
N ASN A 341 -10.09 20.21 -14.71
CA ASN A 341 -10.91 20.67 -13.58
C ASN A 341 -10.23 21.90 -12.95
N ASP A 342 -10.63 23.07 -13.38
CA ASP A 342 -10.13 24.36 -12.89
C ASP A 342 -10.57 24.67 -11.45
N LYS A 343 -11.56 23.94 -10.94
CA LYS A 343 -12.13 24.11 -9.59
C LYS A 343 -11.47 23.24 -8.53
N ILE A 344 -10.54 22.36 -8.91
CA ILE A 344 -9.88 21.48 -7.93
C ILE A 344 -9.07 22.32 -6.94
N ILE A 345 -9.30 22.07 -5.66
CA ILE A 345 -8.64 22.77 -4.55
C ILE A 345 -7.93 21.78 -3.62
N TRP A 346 -7.11 22.33 -2.73
CA TRP A 346 -6.49 21.58 -1.66
C TRP A 346 -7.53 20.91 -0.74
N GLU A 347 -7.27 19.70 -0.34
CA GLU A 347 -7.90 19.16 0.85
C GLU A 347 -7.51 20.00 2.06
N LYS A 348 -8.48 20.37 2.87
CA LYS A 348 -8.27 21.20 4.06
C LYS A 348 -8.60 20.42 5.32
N THR A 349 -7.60 20.10 6.11
CA THR A 349 -7.77 19.43 7.39
C THR A 349 -7.61 20.41 8.54
N ARG A 350 -8.71 20.68 9.23
CA ARG A 350 -8.73 21.39 10.51
C ARG A 350 -8.46 20.39 11.64
N THR A 351 -7.44 20.68 12.44
CA THR A 351 -7.07 19.84 13.57
C THR A 351 -7.07 20.66 14.84
N TRP A 352 -7.64 20.15 15.93
CA TRP A 352 -7.31 20.56 17.26
C TRP A 352 -6.83 19.36 18.06
N ASN A 353 -5.84 19.62 18.92
CA ASN A 353 -5.22 18.62 19.78
C ASN A 353 -5.03 19.20 21.16
N ILE A 354 -5.31 18.40 22.18
CA ILE A 354 -5.03 18.72 23.58
C ILE A 354 -4.28 17.53 24.15
N GLY A 355 -3.14 17.81 24.77
CA GLY A 355 -2.32 16.76 25.34
C GLY A 355 -1.64 17.19 26.64
N PHE A 356 -1.07 16.23 27.34
CA PHE A 356 -0.21 16.46 28.45
C PHE A 356 0.95 15.48 28.50
N ASP A 357 2.08 15.95 29.01
CA ASP A 357 3.27 15.15 29.29
C ASP A 357 3.56 15.22 30.79
N THR A 358 3.91 14.10 31.39
CA THR A 358 4.27 14.06 32.81
C THR A 358 5.35 13.02 33.08
N ASP A 359 6.31 13.42 33.98
CA ASP A 359 7.40 12.57 34.45
C ASP A 359 7.37 12.48 35.96
N TRP A 360 7.54 11.26 36.47
CA TRP A 360 7.44 10.94 37.87
C TRP A 360 8.65 10.13 38.34
N TRP A 361 8.97 10.30 39.64
CA TRP A 361 9.97 9.53 40.41
C TRP A 361 11.34 9.50 39.70
N ASP A 362 11.92 10.68 39.49
CA ASP A 362 13.19 10.84 38.77
C ASP A 362 13.20 10.23 37.36
N ASN A 363 12.11 10.49 36.64
CA ASN A 363 11.84 10.02 35.28
C ASN A 363 11.70 8.48 35.18
N ARG A 364 11.36 7.81 36.28
CA ARG A 364 11.07 6.37 36.24
C ARG A 364 9.75 6.05 35.55
N LEU A 365 8.83 6.99 35.52
CA LEU A 365 7.58 6.87 34.75
C LEU A 365 7.38 8.16 33.96
N SER A 366 7.36 8.03 32.62
CA SER A 366 6.99 9.11 31.70
C SER A 366 5.71 8.71 30.96
N LEU A 367 4.76 9.65 30.93
CA LEU A 367 3.48 9.46 30.25
C LEU A 367 3.21 10.66 29.33
N SER A 368 2.88 10.37 28.08
CA SER A 368 2.39 11.34 27.11
C SER A 368 1.01 10.93 26.61
N PHE A 369 0.07 11.85 26.69
CA PHE A 369 -1.30 11.64 26.22
C PHE A 369 -1.72 12.79 25.32
N ASP A 370 -2.32 12.45 24.16
CA ASP A 370 -2.87 13.39 23.20
C ASP A 370 -4.28 12.96 22.80
N TYR A 371 -5.22 13.90 22.79
CA TYR A 371 -6.54 13.74 22.20
C TYR A 371 -6.68 14.71 21.04
N TYR A 372 -7.10 14.20 19.86
CA TYR A 372 -7.26 14.99 18.65
C TYR A 372 -8.62 14.84 18.01
N ASN A 373 -9.01 15.89 17.30
CA ASN A 373 -10.16 15.87 16.38
C ASN A 373 -9.75 16.57 15.08
N LYS A 374 -9.78 15.79 13.99
CA LYS A 374 -9.46 16.25 12.65
C LYS A 374 -10.72 16.25 11.80
N LYS A 375 -10.99 17.35 11.09
CA LYS A 375 -12.04 17.44 10.10
C LYS A 375 -11.43 17.85 8.79
N THR A 376 -11.47 16.96 7.80
CA THR A 376 -10.99 17.19 6.44
C THR A 376 -12.18 17.54 5.57
N THR A 377 -12.14 18.69 4.90
CA THR A 377 -13.08 19.11 3.88
C THR A 377 -12.42 19.08 2.51
N ASP A 378 -13.22 19.13 1.47
CA ASP A 378 -12.73 19.17 0.10
C ASP A 378 -11.86 17.96 -0.27
N LEU A 379 -12.19 16.77 0.28
CA LEU A 379 -11.46 15.51 -0.01
C LEU A 379 -11.32 15.29 -1.51
N ILE A 380 -10.11 15.06 -1.96
CA ILE A 380 -9.82 14.77 -3.37
C ILE A 380 -10.12 13.31 -3.67
N GLY A 381 -10.86 13.06 -4.74
CA GLY A 381 -11.17 11.72 -5.20
C GLY A 381 -11.93 11.72 -6.52
N THR A 382 -12.28 10.53 -6.99
CA THR A 382 -13.04 10.37 -8.23
C THR A 382 -14.51 10.68 -7.98
N MET A 383 -15.05 11.67 -8.64
CA MET A 383 -16.46 12.03 -8.64
C MET A 383 -17.13 11.58 -9.95
N MET A 384 -18.32 11.05 -9.83
CA MET A 384 -19.13 10.71 -11.00
C MET A 384 -19.67 11.97 -11.65
N LEU A 385 -19.65 12.00 -12.98
CA LEU A 385 -20.20 13.09 -13.78
C LEU A 385 -21.50 12.65 -14.44
N ASN A 386 -22.30 13.65 -14.85
CA ASN A 386 -23.45 13.38 -15.71
C ASN A 386 -22.95 12.81 -17.04
N PRO A 387 -23.36 11.59 -17.47
CA PRO A 387 -22.93 10.98 -18.73
C PRO A 387 -23.17 11.83 -19.98
N VAL A 388 -24.12 12.78 -19.92
CA VAL A 388 -24.38 13.74 -21.01
C VAL A 388 -23.17 14.65 -21.29
N SER A 389 -22.26 14.82 -20.30
CA SER A 389 -21.00 15.53 -20.49
C SER A 389 -20.00 14.80 -21.39
N GLY A 390 -20.28 13.55 -21.75
CA GLY A 390 -19.32 12.66 -22.44
C GLY A 390 -18.32 11.97 -21.52
N TRP A 391 -18.42 12.20 -20.20
CA TRP A 391 -17.51 11.65 -19.19
C TRP A 391 -18.31 10.95 -18.09
N LEU A 392 -17.79 9.80 -17.64
CA LEU A 392 -18.40 9.07 -16.52
C LEU A 392 -17.88 9.57 -15.17
N SER A 393 -16.64 10.04 -15.13
CA SER A 393 -16.02 10.50 -13.89
C SER A 393 -14.88 11.48 -14.14
N THR A 394 -14.56 12.28 -13.14
CA THR A 394 -13.35 13.11 -13.06
C THR A 394 -12.82 13.14 -11.64
N VAL A 395 -11.62 13.66 -11.45
CA VAL A 395 -11.10 13.93 -10.10
C VAL A 395 -11.58 15.31 -9.64
N GLY A 396 -12.07 15.38 -8.43
CA GLY A 396 -12.57 16.61 -7.83
C GLY A 396 -12.64 16.52 -6.31
N ASN A 397 -13.24 17.52 -5.70
CA ASN A 397 -13.40 17.57 -4.26
C ASN A 397 -14.72 16.90 -3.88
N LEU A 398 -14.64 15.76 -3.17
CA LEU A 398 -15.76 14.84 -2.96
C LEU A 398 -16.61 15.13 -1.73
N GLY A 399 -16.00 15.63 -0.63
CA GLY A 399 -16.78 15.70 0.60
C GLY A 399 -15.98 15.93 1.88
N THR A 400 -16.53 15.49 3.00
CA THR A 400 -16.00 15.78 4.34
C THR A 400 -15.80 14.50 5.12
N LEU A 401 -14.61 14.36 5.72
CA LEU A 401 -14.21 13.28 6.60
C LEU A 401 -13.88 13.80 8.00
N SER A 402 -14.29 13.11 9.05
CA SER A 402 -13.82 13.35 10.42
C SER A 402 -12.99 12.19 10.95
N ASN A 403 -11.94 12.52 11.70
CA ASN A 403 -11.13 11.58 12.46
C ASN A 403 -11.01 12.07 13.90
N LYS A 404 -11.33 11.20 14.87
CA LYS A 404 -11.21 11.48 16.30
C LYS A 404 -10.46 10.36 16.96
N GLY A 405 -9.56 10.70 17.86
CA GLY A 405 -8.79 9.68 18.54
C GLY A 405 -7.98 10.21 19.72
N PHE A 406 -7.34 9.27 20.38
CA PHE A 406 -6.34 9.56 21.38
C PHE A 406 -5.11 8.68 21.19
N GLU A 407 -3.99 9.17 21.67
CA GLU A 407 -2.70 8.48 21.70
C GLU A 407 -2.13 8.54 23.10
N LEU A 408 -1.63 7.40 23.57
CA LEU A 408 -1.02 7.24 24.87
C LEU A 408 0.33 6.56 24.71
N THR A 409 1.37 7.16 25.26
CA THR A 409 2.70 6.56 25.39
C THR A 409 3.10 6.52 26.85
N ILE A 410 3.50 5.35 27.33
CA ILE A 410 4.00 5.15 28.68
C ILE A 410 5.40 4.55 28.57
N ASN A 411 6.38 5.22 29.16
CA ASN A 411 7.72 4.69 29.35
C ASN A 411 7.97 4.51 30.84
N SER A 412 8.39 3.33 31.25
CA SER A 412 8.65 3.06 32.66
C SER A 412 9.95 2.29 32.88
N HIS A 413 10.67 2.69 33.90
CA HIS A 413 11.79 1.99 34.48
C HIS A 413 11.28 1.23 35.70
N ASN A 414 10.82 0.01 35.50
CA ASN A 414 10.06 -0.76 36.46
C ASN A 414 10.91 -1.19 37.65
N LEU A 415 12.14 -1.63 37.38
CA LEU A 415 13.03 -2.16 38.40
C LEU A 415 14.48 -1.86 38.07
N THR A 416 15.23 -1.41 39.09
CA THR A 416 16.69 -1.32 39.09
C THR A 416 17.18 -1.94 40.38
N LYS A 417 17.82 -3.11 40.31
CA LYS A 417 18.36 -3.80 41.49
C LYS A 417 19.44 -4.81 41.08
N ASN A 418 20.60 -4.80 41.78
CA ASN A 418 21.64 -5.82 41.61
C ASN A 418 22.09 -6.05 40.17
N ASN A 419 22.38 -4.97 39.43
CA ASN A 419 22.74 -5.00 37.98
C ASN A 419 21.64 -5.52 37.05
N PHE A 420 20.40 -5.54 37.52
CA PHE A 420 19.24 -5.87 36.69
C PHE A 420 18.36 -4.64 36.52
N ASP A 421 18.09 -4.27 35.28
CA ASP A 421 17.17 -3.20 34.91
C ASP A 421 16.06 -3.75 34.04
N TRP A 422 14.82 -3.32 34.30
CA TRP A 422 13.66 -3.63 33.51
C TRP A 422 12.94 -2.36 33.07
N TYR A 423 12.84 -2.19 31.75
CA TYR A 423 12.14 -1.08 31.10
C TYR A 423 10.94 -1.58 30.32
N THR A 424 9.87 -0.80 30.34
CA THR A 424 8.68 -1.06 29.54
C THR A 424 8.31 0.20 28.75
N THR A 425 8.07 0.05 27.45
CA THR A 425 7.42 1.07 26.62
C THR A 425 6.09 0.52 26.15
N PHE A 426 5.02 1.22 26.44
CA PHE A 426 3.67 0.89 25.99
C PHE A 426 3.12 2.05 25.16
N THR A 427 2.59 1.75 23.98
CA THR A 427 1.90 2.72 23.12
C THR A 427 0.50 2.22 22.79
N LEU A 428 -0.49 3.09 22.90
CA LEU A 428 -1.87 2.81 22.54
C LEU A 428 -2.43 3.97 21.73
N SER A 429 -2.92 3.68 20.55
CA SER A 429 -3.66 4.63 19.71
C SER A 429 -5.08 4.14 19.50
N HIS A 430 -6.02 5.05 19.61
CA HIS A 430 -7.42 4.85 19.24
C HIS A 430 -7.80 5.86 18.18
N ASN A 431 -8.39 5.40 17.06
CA ASN A 431 -8.87 6.27 16.00
C ASN A 431 -10.20 5.78 15.45
N VAL A 432 -11.13 6.70 15.31
CA VAL A 432 -12.41 6.48 14.62
C VAL A 432 -12.56 7.54 13.54
N ASN A 433 -12.75 7.09 12.30
CA ASN A 433 -13.07 7.98 11.19
C ASN A 433 -14.54 7.83 10.77
N LYS A 434 -15.09 8.87 10.16
CA LYS A 434 -16.45 8.89 9.64
C LYS A 434 -16.57 9.85 8.47
N ILE A 435 -17.10 9.37 7.35
CA ILE A 435 -17.51 10.22 6.22
C ILE A 435 -18.75 11.00 6.67
N GLN A 436 -18.64 12.31 6.73
CA GLN A 436 -19.72 13.19 7.23
C GLN A 436 -20.65 13.64 6.13
N LYS A 437 -20.08 13.87 4.93
CA LYS A 437 -20.81 14.35 3.76
C LYS A 437 -20.08 13.95 2.49
N LEU A 438 -20.83 13.56 1.48
CA LEU A 438 -20.38 13.42 0.10
C LEU A 438 -21.08 14.48 -0.76
N GLU A 439 -20.32 15.19 -1.60
CA GLU A 439 -20.83 16.26 -2.47
C GLU A 439 -21.53 15.71 -3.72
N VAL A 440 -21.37 14.41 -3.99
CA VAL A 440 -21.96 13.71 -5.12
C VAL A 440 -22.70 12.50 -4.60
N GLU A 441 -23.99 12.43 -4.87
CA GLU A 441 -24.80 11.25 -4.63
C GLU A 441 -24.42 10.17 -5.66
N THR A 442 -23.80 9.10 -5.19
CA THR A 442 -23.57 7.92 -6.02
C THR A 442 -24.70 6.93 -5.75
N PRO A 443 -25.48 6.54 -6.76
CA PRO A 443 -26.48 5.52 -6.57
C PRO A 443 -25.77 4.17 -6.29
N TYR A 444 -25.85 3.71 -5.06
CA TYR A 444 -25.31 2.42 -4.67
C TYR A 444 -26.36 1.33 -4.90
N THR A 445 -25.89 0.21 -5.46
CA THR A 445 -26.64 -1.05 -5.43
C THR A 445 -26.08 -1.93 -4.30
N ALA A 446 -26.83 -2.92 -3.84
CA ALA A 446 -26.35 -3.91 -2.89
C ALA A 446 -25.00 -4.53 -3.36
N LYS A 447 -24.93 -4.86 -4.64
CA LYS A 447 -23.72 -5.41 -5.27
C LYS A 447 -22.51 -4.47 -5.15
N THR A 448 -22.68 -3.18 -5.44
CA THR A 448 -21.58 -2.20 -5.34
C THR A 448 -21.06 -2.10 -3.92
N LEU A 449 -21.96 -2.03 -2.94
CA LEU A 449 -21.60 -1.94 -1.52
C LEU A 449 -20.94 -3.22 -1.01
N ALA A 450 -21.47 -4.40 -1.37
CA ALA A 450 -20.95 -5.67 -0.88
C ALA A 450 -19.59 -6.04 -1.50
N TYR A 451 -19.37 -5.72 -2.78
CA TYR A 451 -18.18 -6.18 -3.52
C TYR A 451 -16.97 -5.25 -3.39
N LEU A 452 -17.18 -3.98 -3.12
CA LEU A 452 -16.10 -2.98 -3.11
C LEU A 452 -15.87 -2.43 -1.70
N SER A 453 -14.77 -2.82 -1.08
CA SER A 453 -14.35 -2.25 0.22
C SER A 453 -13.89 -0.79 0.14
N SER A 454 -13.67 -0.27 -1.06
CA SER A 454 -13.23 1.12 -1.30
C SER A 454 -14.38 2.11 -1.52
N VAL A 455 -15.63 1.66 -1.43
CA VAL A 455 -16.80 2.56 -1.58
C VAL A 455 -16.92 3.45 -0.36
N ASN A 456 -16.99 4.75 -0.60
CA ASN A 456 -17.22 5.74 0.44
C ASN A 456 -18.73 5.96 0.62
N VAL A 457 -19.25 5.69 1.81
CA VAL A 457 -20.68 5.83 2.14
C VAL A 457 -20.83 6.86 3.26
N GLU A 458 -21.73 7.84 3.07
CA GLU A 458 -22.02 8.85 4.08
C GLU A 458 -22.54 8.19 5.38
N GLY A 459 -22.01 8.64 6.50
CA GLY A 459 -22.38 8.10 7.81
C GLY A 459 -21.48 6.95 8.30
N TYR A 460 -20.67 6.35 7.43
CA TYR A 460 -19.83 5.20 7.74
C TYR A 460 -18.33 5.54 7.72
N PRO A 461 -17.48 4.68 8.32
CA PRO A 461 -16.02 4.79 8.21
C PRO A 461 -15.52 4.57 6.77
N VAL A 462 -14.35 5.11 6.46
CA VAL A 462 -13.60 4.71 5.25
C VAL A 462 -13.23 3.24 5.33
N ASN A 463 -13.19 2.54 4.20
CA ASN A 463 -12.92 1.10 4.11
C ASN A 463 -13.93 0.26 4.92
N SER A 464 -15.20 0.63 4.83
CA SER A 464 -16.31 -0.13 5.39
C SER A 464 -16.58 -1.39 4.60
N LEU A 465 -16.92 -2.47 5.32
CA LEU A 465 -17.42 -3.70 4.75
C LEU A 465 -18.93 -3.75 4.90
N PHE A 466 -19.62 -3.97 3.79
CA PHE A 466 -21.05 -4.24 3.74
C PHE A 466 -21.26 -5.69 3.29
N SER A 467 -22.28 -6.35 3.77
CA SER A 467 -22.51 -7.76 3.50
C SER A 467 -23.99 -8.07 3.36
N TYR A 468 -24.33 -9.06 2.53
CA TYR A 468 -25.64 -9.66 2.51
C TYR A 468 -25.90 -10.36 3.84
N ARG A 469 -27.14 -10.28 4.36
CA ARG A 469 -27.59 -11.01 5.55
C ARG A 469 -27.83 -12.45 5.19
N TYR A 470 -26.95 -13.37 5.58
CA TYR A 470 -27.02 -14.77 5.20
C TYR A 470 -28.22 -15.50 5.81
N ALA A 471 -29.06 -16.12 4.98
CA ALA A 471 -30.25 -16.88 5.38
C ALA A 471 -30.04 -18.41 5.36
N GLY A 472 -28.81 -18.88 5.08
CA GLY A 472 -28.51 -20.30 4.96
C GLY A 472 -28.59 -20.82 3.53
N LEU A 473 -28.76 -22.14 3.40
CA LEU A 473 -28.92 -22.83 2.11
C LEU A 473 -30.36 -23.30 1.91
N ASN A 474 -30.83 -23.29 0.67
CA ASN A 474 -32.07 -23.95 0.31
C ASN A 474 -31.88 -25.48 0.19
N LYS A 475 -32.95 -26.22 -0.10
CA LYS A 475 -32.93 -27.68 -0.29
C LYS A 475 -32.08 -28.17 -1.46
N GLN A 476 -31.71 -27.28 -2.36
CA GLN A 476 -30.81 -27.52 -3.50
C GLN A 476 -29.36 -27.17 -3.17
N GLY A 477 -29.07 -26.71 -1.96
CA GLY A 477 -27.73 -26.29 -1.52
C GLY A 477 -27.31 -24.91 -2.05
N GLU A 478 -28.27 -24.10 -2.53
CA GLU A 478 -27.97 -22.75 -3.01
C GLU A 478 -28.06 -21.73 -1.87
N PRO A 479 -27.19 -20.73 -1.82
CA PRO A 479 -27.17 -19.72 -0.77
C PRO A 479 -28.36 -18.77 -0.89
N GLN A 480 -28.87 -18.36 0.27
CA GLN A 480 -29.96 -17.42 0.43
C GLN A 480 -29.57 -16.26 1.33
N ALA A 481 -30.18 -15.11 1.12
CA ALA A 481 -30.04 -13.92 1.96
C ALA A 481 -31.40 -13.31 2.30
N TYR A 482 -31.44 -12.48 3.33
CA TYR A 482 -32.62 -11.67 3.67
C TYR A 482 -32.52 -10.32 2.96
N ASP A 483 -33.63 -9.84 2.38
CA ASP A 483 -33.80 -8.45 1.99
C ASP A 483 -34.07 -7.54 3.21
N GLN A 484 -34.27 -6.24 3.01
CA GLN A 484 -34.53 -5.33 4.13
C GLN A 484 -35.87 -5.58 4.81
N GLU A 485 -36.87 -6.16 4.14
CA GLU A 485 -38.14 -6.54 4.68
C GLU A 485 -38.11 -7.89 5.42
N GLY A 486 -37.00 -8.64 5.30
CA GLY A 486 -36.82 -9.96 5.91
C GLY A 486 -37.31 -11.13 5.03
N ASN A 487 -37.63 -10.89 3.77
CA ASN A 487 -37.93 -11.97 2.83
C ASN A 487 -36.64 -12.68 2.40
N ILE A 488 -36.77 -13.95 2.03
CA ILE A 488 -35.65 -14.76 1.56
C ILE A 488 -35.49 -14.59 0.07
N VAL A 489 -34.26 -14.19 -0.34
CA VAL A 489 -33.85 -13.96 -1.72
C VAL A 489 -32.80 -14.99 -2.10
N SER A 490 -32.89 -15.59 -3.29
CA SER A 490 -31.90 -16.52 -3.84
C SER A 490 -30.88 -15.80 -4.73
N GLY A 491 -29.79 -16.48 -5.10
CA GLY A 491 -28.68 -15.85 -5.80
C GLY A 491 -29.03 -15.16 -7.12
N ASN A 492 -29.95 -15.68 -7.91
CA ASN A 492 -30.38 -15.04 -9.17
C ASN A 492 -31.13 -13.74 -8.92
N ASP A 493 -31.96 -13.70 -7.87
CA ASP A 493 -32.73 -12.52 -7.49
C ASP A 493 -31.87 -11.47 -6.79
N SER A 494 -30.63 -11.82 -6.38
CA SER A 494 -29.70 -10.89 -5.74
C SER A 494 -29.23 -9.76 -6.66
N PHE A 495 -29.44 -9.85 -7.97
CA PHE A 495 -29.18 -8.77 -8.91
C PHE A 495 -30.12 -7.57 -8.75
N ASP A 496 -31.32 -7.82 -8.25
CA ASP A 496 -32.35 -6.80 -8.04
C ASP A 496 -32.33 -6.20 -6.62
N MET A 497 -31.40 -6.65 -5.76
CA MET A 497 -31.24 -6.13 -4.40
C MET A 497 -30.76 -4.68 -4.40
N GLU A 498 -31.38 -3.88 -3.56
CA GLU A 498 -31.08 -2.46 -3.36
C GLU A 498 -29.99 -2.25 -2.29
N ALA A 499 -29.51 -1.03 -2.15
CA ALA A 499 -28.50 -0.68 -1.14
C ALA A 499 -28.93 -0.97 0.30
N GLY A 500 -30.25 -0.93 0.58
CA GLY A 500 -30.82 -1.24 1.90
C GLY A 500 -30.80 -2.71 2.29
N ASP A 501 -30.58 -3.61 1.33
CA ASP A 501 -30.58 -5.06 1.55
C ASP A 501 -29.24 -5.59 2.10
N VAL A 502 -28.22 -4.74 2.16
CA VAL A 502 -26.92 -5.08 2.77
C VAL A 502 -26.71 -4.34 4.07
N GLU A 503 -26.03 -4.98 5.00
CA GLU A 503 -25.74 -4.43 6.32
C GLU A 503 -24.27 -4.07 6.49
N TYR A 504 -24.01 -3.03 7.30
CA TYR A 504 -22.65 -2.65 7.72
C TYR A 504 -22.05 -3.71 8.63
N SER A 505 -21.04 -4.40 8.16
CA SER A 505 -20.36 -5.51 8.85
C SER A 505 -19.09 -5.09 9.60
N GLY A 506 -18.68 -3.83 9.49
CA GLY A 506 -17.50 -3.30 10.15
C GLY A 506 -16.55 -2.60 9.20
N THR A 507 -15.37 -2.27 9.69
CA THR A 507 -14.30 -1.64 8.91
C THR A 507 -13.03 -2.49 8.95
N THR A 508 -12.23 -2.42 7.89
CA THR A 508 -10.92 -3.07 7.86
C THR A 508 -9.84 -2.30 8.63
N VAL A 509 -10.13 -1.05 9.00
CA VAL A 509 -9.21 -0.20 9.77
C VAL A 509 -9.29 -0.54 11.25
N PRO A 510 -8.15 -0.82 11.93
CA PRO A 510 -8.14 -1.05 13.37
C PRO A 510 -8.63 0.18 14.14
N LYS A 511 -9.47 -0.06 15.18
CA LYS A 511 -9.91 0.99 16.09
C LYS A 511 -8.89 1.26 17.20
N PHE A 512 -8.21 0.21 17.66
CA PHE A 512 -7.15 0.26 18.66
C PHE A 512 -5.91 -0.43 18.12
N TYR A 513 -4.76 0.23 18.21
CA TYR A 513 -3.49 -0.34 17.78
C TYR A 513 -2.33 0.25 18.61
N GLY A 514 -1.23 -0.49 18.63
CA GLY A 514 -0.06 -0.06 19.37
C GLY A 514 0.98 -1.15 19.54
N GLY A 515 1.83 -0.94 20.54
CA GLY A 515 2.92 -1.84 20.86
C GLY A 515 3.25 -1.90 22.34
N LEU A 516 3.88 -2.99 22.73
CA LEU A 516 4.45 -3.22 24.05
C LEU A 516 5.86 -3.76 23.89
N THR A 517 6.84 -2.97 24.33
CA THR A 517 8.24 -3.39 24.36
C THR A 517 8.70 -3.55 25.78
N ASN A 518 9.25 -4.70 26.12
CA ASN A 518 9.94 -4.93 27.37
C ASN A 518 11.44 -5.15 27.10
N ARG A 519 12.27 -4.41 27.82
CA ARG A 519 13.72 -4.51 27.76
C ARG A 519 14.27 -4.85 29.13
N PHE A 520 15.00 -5.96 29.20
CA PHE A 520 15.64 -6.48 30.39
C PHE A 520 17.15 -6.41 30.20
N VAL A 521 17.83 -5.75 31.12
CA VAL A 521 19.30 -5.63 31.12
C VAL A 521 19.82 -6.31 32.38
N TYR A 522 20.71 -7.28 32.19
CA TYR A 522 21.39 -7.94 33.29
C TYR A 522 22.89 -8.00 33.02
N LYS A 523 23.65 -7.21 33.76
CA LYS A 523 25.10 -7.05 33.51
C LYS A 523 25.37 -6.68 32.05
N ASN A 524 25.99 -7.59 31.32
CA ASN A 524 26.36 -7.41 29.90
C ASN A 524 25.31 -7.93 28.92
N TRP A 525 24.23 -8.54 29.39
CA TRP A 525 23.14 -9.07 28.60
C TRP A 525 22.00 -8.07 28.49
N GLU A 526 21.40 -7.98 27.32
CA GLU A 526 20.19 -7.21 27.08
C GLU A 526 19.23 -8.03 26.24
N LEU A 527 18.02 -8.24 26.75
CA LEU A 527 16.90 -8.90 26.05
C LEU A 527 15.81 -7.86 25.78
N SER A 528 15.39 -7.75 24.55
CA SER A 528 14.25 -6.91 24.14
C SER A 528 13.18 -7.79 23.49
N LEU A 529 11.92 -7.61 23.92
CA LEU A 529 10.73 -8.28 23.39
C LEU A 529 9.74 -7.21 22.93
N MET A 530 9.41 -7.21 21.64
CA MET A 530 8.49 -6.26 21.05
C MET A 530 7.22 -6.95 20.55
N PHE A 531 6.10 -6.59 21.14
CA PHE A 531 4.77 -7.00 20.72
C PHE A 531 4.08 -5.84 19.99
N VAL A 532 3.33 -6.16 18.94
CA VAL A 532 2.41 -5.24 18.27
C VAL A 532 1.01 -5.82 18.28
N TYR A 533 0.01 -4.97 18.34
CA TYR A 533 -1.38 -5.39 18.36
C TYR A 533 -2.28 -4.46 17.58
N ASN A 534 -3.33 -5.04 16.99
CA ASN A 534 -4.42 -4.34 16.32
C ASN A 534 -5.75 -4.98 16.75
N PHE A 535 -6.72 -4.14 17.10
CA PHE A 535 -8.02 -4.60 17.56
C PHE A 535 -9.17 -3.80 16.94
N GLY A 536 -10.33 -4.48 16.80
CA GLY A 536 -11.59 -3.86 16.43
C GLY A 536 -11.81 -3.69 14.93
N ASN A 537 -10.96 -4.27 14.09
CA ASN A 537 -11.13 -4.34 12.65
C ASN A 537 -11.73 -5.69 12.21
N LYS A 538 -12.27 -5.69 11.01
CA LYS A 538 -12.88 -6.84 10.37
C LYS A 538 -12.19 -7.15 9.05
N MET A 539 -12.32 -8.39 8.58
CA MET A 539 -11.90 -8.82 7.25
C MET A 539 -12.90 -9.82 6.71
N ARG A 540 -12.95 -9.95 5.39
CA ARG A 540 -13.72 -11.00 4.73
C ARG A 540 -12.78 -12.19 4.51
N ARG A 541 -13.20 -13.40 4.87
CA ARG A 541 -12.40 -14.60 4.64
C ARG A 541 -12.42 -15.01 3.17
N ASP A 542 -11.37 -15.64 2.73
CA ASP A 542 -11.36 -16.37 1.46
C ASP A 542 -12.25 -17.61 1.53
N CYS A 543 -12.89 -17.95 0.42
CA CYS A 543 -13.71 -19.15 0.25
C CYS A 543 -13.40 -19.83 -1.07
N GLU A 544 -13.82 -21.10 -1.22
CA GLU A 544 -13.76 -21.76 -2.52
C GLU A 544 -14.69 -21.06 -3.52
N ASP A 545 -14.20 -20.91 -4.75
CA ASP A 545 -15.03 -20.47 -5.87
C ASP A 545 -15.86 -21.66 -6.38
N LEU A 546 -17.06 -21.76 -5.89
CA LEU A 546 -18.00 -22.83 -6.23
C LEU A 546 -18.87 -22.50 -7.46
N SER A 547 -18.59 -21.39 -8.13
CA SER A 547 -19.45 -20.85 -9.19
C SER A 547 -19.33 -21.55 -10.53
N TYR A 548 -18.26 -22.29 -10.80
CA TYR A 548 -18.01 -22.78 -12.16
C TYR A 548 -17.10 -24.00 -12.27
N GLY A 549 -17.58 -25.00 -13.01
CA GLY A 549 -16.78 -25.96 -13.76
C GLY A 549 -15.99 -26.98 -12.95
N ARG A 550 -14.98 -27.53 -13.59
CA ARG A 550 -14.08 -28.49 -12.95
C ARG A 550 -13.04 -27.74 -12.13
N PRO A 551 -12.80 -28.16 -10.88
CA PRO A 551 -11.71 -27.56 -10.11
C PRO A 551 -10.38 -27.91 -10.76
N THR A 552 -9.71 -26.90 -11.32
CA THR A 552 -8.38 -27.02 -11.95
C THR A 552 -7.27 -26.49 -11.04
N ALA A 553 -7.61 -26.09 -9.82
CA ALA A 553 -6.70 -25.52 -8.86
C ALA A 553 -6.80 -26.22 -7.50
N ASN A 554 -5.90 -25.85 -6.58
CA ASN A 554 -6.02 -26.24 -5.18
C ASN A 554 -7.36 -25.78 -4.63
N LEU A 555 -8.11 -26.74 -4.10
CA LEU A 555 -9.40 -26.47 -3.50
C LEU A 555 -9.22 -25.89 -2.10
N HIS A 556 -10.08 -24.95 -1.74
CA HIS A 556 -10.17 -24.46 -0.38
C HIS A 556 -10.73 -25.58 0.53
N LYS A 557 -10.33 -25.63 1.79
CA LYS A 557 -10.80 -26.62 2.78
C LYS A 557 -12.31 -26.67 2.97
N ASP A 558 -13.03 -25.62 2.58
CA ASP A 558 -14.48 -25.56 2.61
C ASP A 558 -15.12 -26.56 1.63
N PHE A 559 -14.39 -26.97 0.57
CA PHE A 559 -14.90 -27.90 -0.41
C PHE A 559 -15.34 -29.24 0.21
N ASP A 560 -14.63 -29.74 1.22
CA ASP A 560 -14.98 -30.97 1.92
C ASP A 560 -16.29 -30.86 2.72
N LYS A 561 -16.62 -29.64 3.17
CA LYS A 561 -17.79 -29.32 3.98
C LYS A 561 -18.99 -28.83 3.17
N ARG A 562 -18.86 -28.82 1.83
CA ARG A 562 -19.95 -28.33 0.97
C ARG A 562 -21.22 -29.18 1.09
N TRP A 563 -22.33 -28.60 0.81
CA TRP A 563 -23.62 -29.30 0.64
C TRP A 563 -23.51 -30.35 -0.48
N ARG A 564 -24.03 -31.56 -0.29
CA ARG A 564 -23.98 -32.67 -1.25
C ARG A 564 -25.37 -33.25 -1.56
N THR A 565 -26.25 -33.33 -0.56
CA THR A 565 -27.58 -33.93 -0.68
C THR A 565 -28.61 -33.16 0.16
N GLU A 566 -29.88 -33.23 -0.24
CA GLU A 566 -30.99 -32.63 0.53
C GLU A 566 -30.96 -33.08 2.00
N GLY A 567 -31.03 -32.12 2.90
CA GLY A 567 -30.89 -32.32 4.35
C GLY A 567 -29.54 -31.82 4.89
N ASP A 568 -28.50 -31.70 4.06
CA ASP A 568 -27.18 -31.21 4.48
C ASP A 568 -27.21 -29.72 4.86
N GLU A 569 -28.17 -28.93 4.35
CA GLU A 569 -28.38 -27.52 4.71
C GLU A 569 -28.59 -27.30 6.22
N ARG A 570 -28.85 -28.36 7.00
CA ARG A 570 -28.92 -28.30 8.46
C ARG A 570 -27.56 -28.40 9.14
N TYR A 571 -26.52 -28.85 8.43
CA TYR A 571 -25.20 -29.18 8.97
C TYR A 571 -24.08 -28.38 8.34
N THR A 572 -24.29 -27.78 7.18
CA THR A 572 -23.31 -26.95 6.49
C THR A 572 -23.90 -25.66 5.98
N ASP A 573 -23.06 -24.61 6.01
CA ASP A 573 -23.33 -23.31 5.40
C ASP A 573 -22.63 -23.17 4.02
N ILE A 574 -21.85 -24.18 3.61
CA ILE A 574 -21.06 -24.10 2.38
C ILE A 574 -21.93 -24.57 1.21
N PRO A 575 -22.10 -23.74 0.16
CA PRO A 575 -22.99 -24.05 -0.96
C PRO A 575 -22.60 -25.32 -1.72
N VAL A 576 -23.55 -25.79 -2.50
CA VAL A 576 -23.36 -26.88 -3.46
C VAL A 576 -22.32 -26.50 -4.52
N TRP A 577 -21.49 -27.46 -4.88
CA TRP A 577 -20.68 -27.38 -6.10
C TRP A 577 -21.18 -28.38 -7.14
N THR A 578 -21.33 -27.92 -8.36
CA THR A 578 -21.73 -28.78 -9.49
C THR A 578 -20.74 -28.63 -10.65
N PRO A 579 -20.52 -29.69 -11.46
CA PRO A 579 -19.72 -29.60 -12.68
C PRO A 579 -20.34 -28.69 -13.75
N GLN A 580 -21.62 -28.42 -13.64
CA GLN A 580 -22.37 -27.50 -14.49
C GLN A 580 -22.18 -26.07 -14.01
N LYS A 581 -22.29 -25.11 -14.95
CA LYS A 581 -22.14 -23.68 -14.62
C LYS A 581 -23.17 -23.27 -13.57
N ASN A 582 -22.69 -23.09 -12.35
CA ASN A 582 -23.48 -22.48 -11.30
C ASN A 582 -23.57 -20.98 -11.53
N SER A 583 -24.63 -20.36 -11.11
CA SER A 583 -24.78 -18.92 -11.22
C SER A 583 -23.68 -18.23 -10.42
N ALA A 584 -22.93 -17.32 -11.05
CA ALA A 584 -21.96 -16.47 -10.35
C ALA A 584 -22.65 -15.64 -9.25
N ALA A 585 -23.95 -15.38 -9.38
CA ALA A 585 -24.77 -14.74 -8.38
C ALA A 585 -24.85 -15.53 -7.08
N ASN A 586 -25.09 -16.85 -7.16
CA ASN A 586 -25.12 -17.73 -5.99
C ASN A 586 -23.78 -17.69 -5.23
N TYR A 587 -22.67 -17.83 -5.95
CA TYR A 587 -21.36 -17.74 -5.33
C TYR A 587 -21.10 -16.38 -4.67
N ASN A 588 -21.42 -15.30 -5.37
CA ASN A 588 -21.18 -13.95 -4.86
C ASN A 588 -22.06 -13.64 -3.65
N LEU A 589 -23.32 -14.10 -3.63
CA LEU A 589 -24.19 -13.95 -2.47
C LEU A 589 -23.57 -14.63 -1.24
N PHE A 590 -23.04 -15.84 -1.38
CA PHE A 590 -22.35 -16.54 -0.30
C PHE A 590 -21.05 -15.83 0.10
N TYR A 591 -20.19 -15.51 -0.88
CA TYR A 591 -18.87 -14.92 -0.63
C TYR A 591 -18.98 -13.58 0.09
N PHE A 592 -19.90 -12.72 -0.35
CA PHE A 592 -20.11 -11.39 0.19
C PHE A 592 -21.13 -11.31 1.33
N SER A 593 -21.51 -12.45 1.90
CA SER A 593 -22.38 -12.49 3.07
C SER A 593 -21.63 -12.17 4.37
N ASP A 594 -22.39 -11.82 5.41
CA ASP A 594 -21.90 -11.60 6.77
C ASP A 594 -21.30 -12.86 7.41
N ARG A 595 -21.72 -14.05 6.92
CA ARG A 595 -21.16 -15.35 7.30
C ARG A 595 -19.65 -15.44 7.12
N ASN A 596 -19.12 -14.70 6.17
CA ASN A 596 -17.70 -14.68 5.82
C ASN A 596 -16.93 -13.49 6.43
N ILE A 597 -17.55 -12.72 7.32
CA ILE A 597 -16.89 -11.63 8.03
C ILE A 597 -16.24 -12.17 9.31
N LEU A 598 -14.93 -11.98 9.41
CA LEU A 598 -14.11 -12.42 10.55
C LEU A 598 -13.60 -11.25 11.37
N ASN A 599 -13.29 -11.53 12.64
CA ASN A 599 -12.55 -10.60 13.48
C ASN A 599 -11.07 -10.60 13.06
N ALA A 600 -10.55 -9.46 12.63
CA ALA A 600 -9.18 -9.28 12.17
C ALA A 600 -8.22 -8.79 13.29
N SER A 601 -8.64 -8.84 14.55
CA SER A 601 -7.79 -8.47 15.68
C SER A 601 -6.65 -9.48 15.87
N TYR A 602 -5.46 -8.97 16.22
CA TYR A 602 -4.30 -9.83 16.45
C TYR A 602 -3.29 -9.21 17.43
N ILE A 603 -2.42 -10.07 17.96
CA ILE A 603 -1.20 -9.72 18.70
C ILE A 603 -0.05 -10.50 18.06
N LYS A 604 1.08 -9.82 17.80
CA LYS A 604 2.31 -10.45 17.25
C LYS A 604 3.51 -10.14 18.10
N LEU A 605 4.34 -11.15 18.32
CA LEU A 605 5.71 -10.97 18.77
C LEU A 605 6.54 -10.61 17.54
N ARG A 606 6.71 -9.28 17.36
CA ARG A 606 7.32 -8.70 16.17
C ARG A 606 8.82 -8.92 16.12
N ASP A 607 9.45 -8.77 17.28
CA ASP A 607 10.90 -8.83 17.41
C ASP A 607 11.33 -9.37 18.78
N ILE A 608 12.31 -10.24 18.77
CA ILE A 608 13.12 -10.63 19.94
C ILE A 608 14.56 -10.31 19.62
N SER A 609 15.21 -9.50 20.45
CA SER A 609 16.63 -9.19 20.32
C SER A 609 17.35 -9.53 21.62
N LEU A 610 18.33 -10.42 21.52
CA LEU A 610 19.25 -10.76 22.61
C LEU A 610 20.63 -10.23 22.24
N SER A 611 21.19 -9.37 23.07
CA SER A 611 22.54 -8.88 22.83
C SER A 611 23.44 -9.08 24.04
N TYR A 612 24.71 -9.32 23.74
CA TYR A 612 25.78 -9.46 24.72
C TYR A 612 26.92 -8.51 24.43
N ARG A 613 27.26 -7.67 25.43
CA ARG A 613 28.40 -6.78 25.34
C ARG A 613 29.61 -7.48 25.94
N LEU A 614 30.68 -7.63 25.16
CA LEU A 614 31.91 -8.24 25.65
C LEU A 614 32.53 -7.37 26.77
N PRO A 615 33.18 -8.01 27.78
CA PRO A 615 33.87 -7.27 28.83
C PRO A 615 34.95 -6.32 28.27
N VAL A 616 35.02 -5.12 28.80
CA VAL A 616 35.97 -4.08 28.35
C VAL A 616 37.42 -4.59 28.43
N THR A 617 37.72 -5.42 29.45
CA THR A 617 39.06 -6.05 29.62
C THR A 617 39.44 -6.94 28.45
N PHE A 618 38.48 -7.64 27.83
CA PHE A 618 38.67 -8.44 26.63
C PHE A 618 38.87 -7.55 25.39
N CYS A 619 38.00 -6.53 25.22
CA CYS A 619 38.05 -5.62 24.08
C CYS A 619 39.38 -4.86 24.00
N ARG A 620 39.91 -4.38 25.11
CA ARG A 620 41.18 -3.66 25.17
C ARG A 620 42.40 -4.49 24.70
N LYS A 621 42.38 -5.81 24.87
CA LYS A 621 43.45 -6.67 24.35
C LYS A 621 43.58 -6.60 22.82
N PHE A 622 42.49 -6.31 22.14
CA PHE A 622 42.42 -6.20 20.68
C PHE A 622 42.32 -4.75 20.17
N ARG A 623 42.62 -3.76 21.06
CA ARG A 623 42.49 -2.32 20.75
C ARG A 623 41.09 -1.91 20.31
N MET A 624 40.07 -2.58 20.82
CA MET A 624 38.65 -2.26 20.60
C MET A 624 38.09 -1.57 21.84
N GLU A 625 37.20 -0.60 21.66
CA GLU A 625 36.52 0.09 22.76
C GLU A 625 35.32 -0.73 23.24
N ASN A 626 34.52 -1.23 22.30
CA ASN A 626 33.30 -1.96 22.60
C ASN A 626 32.99 -3.00 21.50
N VAL A 627 32.63 -4.19 21.91
CA VAL A 627 32.15 -5.25 21.01
C VAL A 627 30.80 -5.75 21.51
N ARG A 628 29.78 -5.72 20.66
CA ARG A 628 28.45 -6.20 20.96
C ARG A 628 28.01 -7.25 19.96
N LEU A 629 27.66 -8.42 20.45
CA LEU A 629 27.00 -9.48 19.69
C LEU A 629 25.50 -9.30 19.79
N ILE A 630 24.77 -9.46 18.70
CA ILE A 630 23.32 -9.28 18.63
C ILE A 630 22.73 -10.49 17.90
N LEU A 631 21.82 -11.18 18.56
CA LEU A 631 20.93 -12.20 17.99
C LEU A 631 19.55 -11.59 17.91
N GLN A 632 18.96 -11.58 16.73
CA GLN A 632 17.62 -11.05 16.51
C GLN A 632 16.76 -12.06 15.77
N ALA A 633 15.51 -12.20 16.20
CA ALA A 633 14.53 -13.04 15.55
C ALA A 633 13.22 -12.28 15.38
N GLY A 634 12.72 -12.22 14.15
CA GLY A 634 11.49 -11.51 13.81
C GLY A 634 10.34 -12.44 13.43
N ASN A 635 9.11 -12.01 13.66
CA ASN A 635 7.86 -12.69 13.28
C ASN A 635 7.72 -14.12 13.82
N LEU A 636 8.16 -14.38 15.05
CA LEU A 636 8.16 -15.73 15.63
C LEU A 636 6.80 -16.27 16.01
N PHE A 637 5.93 -15.40 16.51
CA PHE A 637 4.63 -15.78 17.05
C PHE A 637 3.55 -14.76 16.73
N TYR A 638 2.34 -15.26 16.47
CA TYR A 638 1.13 -14.43 16.40
C TYR A 638 -0.07 -15.16 16.99
N TRP A 639 -0.98 -14.37 17.54
CA TRP A 639 -2.32 -14.75 17.89
C TRP A 639 -3.31 -13.91 17.08
N ALA A 640 -4.31 -14.54 16.49
CA ALA A 640 -5.39 -13.87 15.76
C ALA A 640 -6.74 -14.28 16.34
N ALA A 641 -7.67 -13.34 16.41
CA ALA A 641 -9.00 -13.55 17.01
C ALA A 641 -9.96 -14.33 16.09
N ASN A 642 -9.54 -14.67 14.86
CA ASN A 642 -10.37 -15.43 13.94
C ASN A 642 -10.16 -16.94 14.08
N SER A 643 -11.25 -17.71 13.89
CA SER A 643 -11.22 -19.18 13.94
C SER A 643 -10.68 -19.84 12.67
N ALA A 644 -10.43 -19.07 11.60
CA ALA A 644 -9.98 -19.59 10.31
C ALA A 644 -8.45 -19.78 10.23
N GLY A 645 -7.71 -19.37 11.28
CA GLY A 645 -6.24 -19.42 11.29
C GLY A 645 -5.59 -18.46 10.28
N ILE A 646 -6.31 -17.41 9.87
CA ILE A 646 -5.81 -16.41 8.93
C ILE A 646 -5.02 -15.37 9.72
N ASP A 647 -3.79 -15.10 9.27
CA ASP A 647 -3.00 -13.97 9.77
C ASP A 647 -3.49 -12.68 9.09
N PRO A 648 -4.12 -11.73 9.82
CA PRO A 648 -4.72 -10.56 9.20
C PRO A 648 -3.72 -9.62 8.53
N GLU A 649 -2.45 -9.65 8.92
CA GLU A 649 -1.42 -8.80 8.33
C GLU A 649 -0.97 -9.30 6.93
N TYR A 650 -1.09 -10.61 6.69
CA TYR A 650 -0.79 -11.24 5.40
C TYR A 650 -2.05 -11.55 4.60
N TYR A 651 -3.07 -10.74 4.82
CA TYR A 651 -4.32 -10.83 4.10
C TYR A 651 -4.52 -9.56 3.26
N ARG A 652 -4.74 -9.72 1.96
CA ARG A 652 -4.95 -8.61 1.06
C ARG A 652 -6.44 -8.44 0.82
N LEU A 653 -6.92 -7.23 1.08
CA LEU A 653 -8.21 -6.77 0.61
C LEU A 653 -8.05 -6.33 -0.85
N ASP A 654 -8.55 -7.14 -1.78
CA ASP A 654 -8.72 -6.71 -3.15
C ASP A 654 -10.06 -6.02 -3.32
N SER A 655 -10.16 -5.18 -4.35
CA SER A 655 -11.41 -4.45 -4.67
C SER A 655 -12.58 -5.37 -4.97
N TYR A 656 -12.35 -6.64 -5.21
CA TYR A 656 -13.37 -7.63 -5.55
C TYR A 656 -13.33 -8.87 -4.64
N LYS A 657 -12.17 -9.47 -4.44
CA LYS A 657 -12.01 -10.68 -3.60
C LYS A 657 -10.78 -10.54 -2.72
N ASP A 658 -10.93 -10.91 -1.46
CA ASP A 658 -9.83 -10.96 -0.52
C ASP A 658 -8.96 -12.19 -0.77
N SER A 659 -7.67 -12.07 -0.53
CA SER A 659 -6.73 -13.17 -0.75
C SER A 659 -5.66 -13.25 0.33
N ARG A 660 -5.22 -14.46 0.62
CA ARG A 660 -4.06 -14.68 1.47
C ARG A 660 -2.80 -14.32 0.70
N LYS A 661 -1.95 -13.52 1.31
CA LYS A 661 -0.57 -13.35 0.86
C LYS A 661 0.28 -14.46 1.48
N GLU A 662 1.39 -14.73 0.83
CA GLU A 662 2.40 -15.62 1.40
C GLU A 662 2.89 -15.03 2.73
N LYS A 663 2.86 -15.86 3.78
CA LYS A 663 3.34 -15.45 5.10
C LYS A 663 4.86 -15.43 5.08
N PHE A 664 5.48 -14.30 5.42
CA PHE A 664 6.91 -14.28 5.66
C PHE A 664 7.26 -15.21 6.83
N GLY A 665 8.21 -16.07 6.59
CA GLY A 665 8.76 -16.92 7.63
C GLY A 665 9.42 -16.13 8.77
N ALA A 666 9.75 -16.81 9.85
CA ALA A 666 10.59 -16.23 10.89
C ALA A 666 11.95 -15.82 10.29
N THR A 667 12.40 -14.62 10.64
CA THR A 667 13.72 -14.12 10.22
C THR A 667 14.68 -14.20 11.39
N TYR A 668 15.91 -14.64 11.11
CA TYR A 668 16.97 -14.71 12.11
C TYR A 668 18.18 -13.92 11.61
N SER A 669 18.72 -13.09 12.47
CA SER A 669 19.89 -12.26 12.16
C SER A 669 20.94 -12.39 13.25
N LEU A 670 22.19 -12.47 12.85
CA LEU A 670 23.35 -12.38 13.72
C LEU A 670 24.11 -11.11 13.37
N GLY A 671 24.28 -10.23 14.34
CA GLY A 671 24.99 -8.96 14.20
C GLY A 671 26.22 -8.91 15.10
N LEU A 672 27.28 -8.26 14.60
CA LEU A 672 28.47 -7.94 15.34
C LEU A 672 28.76 -6.44 15.19
N ASN A 673 28.74 -5.72 16.31
CA ASN A 673 29.11 -4.30 16.37
C ASN A 673 30.47 -4.14 17.05
N ILE A 674 31.42 -3.50 16.37
CA ILE A 674 32.77 -3.26 16.89
C ILE A 674 33.05 -1.77 16.80
N ASN A 675 33.43 -1.17 17.93
CA ASN A 675 33.94 0.19 18.00
C ASN A 675 35.43 0.13 18.36
N PHE A 676 36.24 0.85 17.60
CA PHE A 676 37.71 0.92 17.76
C PHE A 676 38.14 2.19 18.47
#